data_239ea772ba0b41afd3449ba97bce09b3
#
_entry.id   239ea772ba0b41afd3449ba97bce09b3
#
_cell.length_a   1.000
_cell.length_b   1.000
_cell.length_c   1.000
_cell.angle_alpha   90.00
_cell.angle_beta   90.00
_cell.angle_gamma   90.00
#
_symmetry.space_group_name_H-M   'P 1'
#
loop_
_entity.id
_entity.type
_entity.pdbx_description
1 polymer ?
#
loop_
_entity_poly.entity_id
_entity_poly.type
_entity_poly.pdbx_seq_one_letter_code
_entity_poly.pdbx_strand_id
1 'polypeptide(L)'
;MVPAVWAEDANRVILDEVKVVGSKSNVKQIAGSAAYIDATDIQKQNYDNVDRVLRKVPGVYTREETGQGIFPNISIRGVDPGRSTKVTIMEDGILTAPAPYSAPAAYYSPTVGRMSGLEVLKGSSQVRYGPRTTGGVINYLSTNIPTQEEYYLKASFGTFGEIRNHLYFGNTIHTDSGNFGYLIENYDRRNEGFRHINETADFRNGNDNNGLKNTEPMVKMSFEPNTDKYQRFEFKFGYTKREVNETYLGLNESLFNQDPFQRLAASRFDKLDSEHFRTYLRHFIEMSDQTNIVTTAYGNHFFRNWQKSHDCRSTASSLSTCITSDAGLALLNGTGAGTWRLRNNNRNYYLYGLQTRATHTTTIGATDHKFSAGVRYHYDQIRRFQFNEDYTQDSSGAITSRSDGAPGSAGNRRQKTTALAINLEDEIKYGKWTVKPGVRYEHLWQRFQRFAPESEQDRERNYGVVTGGGNANYKLNDRQDIFGGVFRGVSTPDPSGATKTGTERVEEETSIGYEFGTRYTRPEHGFSTELIGFWTDFDDLVVSAITGASGALEGETSNLGEVRSRGIEFQVQYDPAVSRGWSFNNPWYFTFTYTNAEFTSDAASAAIDEENIFTGAKDGNEVPYVPDVQFAIGTGFEFEKFSINFDGQYISETFGTGDNATTEVNLGGAADPRFGLVDDVFLLDASMAYQFNSNVKAFTNFRNITDETYIASRLPHGIRAGAPFQMFGGMEFHF
;
A
#
# COMPACT_ATOMS: atom_id res chain seq x y z
N MET A 1 -27.78 -27.71 -2.47
CA MET A 1 -26.51 -27.93 -3.21
C MET A 1 -25.71 -26.66 -2.97
N VAL A 2 -24.65 -26.76 -2.20
CA VAL A 2 -23.69 -25.67 -1.99
C VAL A 2 -23.21 -25.28 -3.37
N PRO A 3 -23.19 -24.00 -3.76
CA PRO A 3 -22.54 -23.60 -5.01
C PRO A 3 -21.12 -24.09 -4.95
N ALA A 4 -20.62 -24.59 -6.08
CA ALA A 4 -19.30 -25.17 -6.20
C ALA A 4 -18.29 -24.25 -5.50
N VAL A 5 -17.91 -24.63 -4.29
CA VAL A 5 -16.64 -24.20 -3.71
C VAL A 5 -15.65 -24.45 -4.82
N TRP A 6 -14.92 -23.44 -5.20
CA TRP A 6 -13.76 -23.52 -6.05
C TRP A 6 -12.96 -24.72 -5.57
N ALA A 7 -13.11 -25.85 -6.25
CA ALA A 7 -12.30 -27.02 -5.96
C ALA A 7 -10.86 -26.59 -6.29
N GLU A 8 -10.11 -26.25 -5.24
CA GLU A 8 -8.67 -26.21 -5.32
C GLU A 8 -8.27 -27.59 -5.85
N ASP A 9 -7.92 -27.66 -7.13
CA ASP A 9 -7.34 -28.85 -7.74
C ASP A 9 -6.10 -29.17 -6.90
N ALA A 10 -6.18 -30.21 -6.09
CA ALA A 10 -5.14 -30.66 -5.16
C ALA A 10 -3.82 -31.06 -5.88
N ASN A 11 -3.75 -30.91 -7.19
CA ASN A 11 -2.63 -31.31 -8.04
C ASN A 11 -1.90 -30.14 -8.73
N ARG A 12 -2.16 -28.87 -8.39
CA ARG A 12 -1.44 -27.75 -9.02
C ARG A 12 -0.47 -27.07 -8.05
N VAL A 13 0.70 -27.67 -7.87
CA VAL A 13 1.88 -27.16 -7.15
C VAL A 13 2.38 -25.79 -7.67
N ILE A 14 1.97 -25.37 -8.85
CA ILE A 14 2.57 -24.25 -9.61
C ILE A 14 2.25 -22.88 -9.02
N LEU A 15 1.08 -22.68 -8.45
CA LEU A 15 0.68 -21.38 -7.93
C LEU A 15 1.29 -21.09 -6.56
N ASP A 16 1.62 -22.10 -5.77
CA ASP A 16 2.19 -21.95 -4.42
C ASP A 16 3.63 -21.41 -4.43
N GLU A 17 4.38 -21.60 -5.51
CA GLU A 17 5.75 -21.11 -5.62
C GLU A 17 5.86 -19.60 -5.83
N VAL A 18 4.81 -18.95 -6.30
CA VAL A 18 4.75 -17.50 -6.54
C VAL A 18 4.00 -16.79 -5.43
N LYS A 19 3.03 -17.46 -4.85
CA LYS A 19 2.30 -16.98 -3.69
C LYS A 19 3.22 -16.98 -2.47
N VAL A 20 3.04 -15.98 -1.65
CA VAL A 20 3.80 -15.79 -0.40
C VAL A 20 3.18 -16.62 0.72
N VAL A 21 1.87 -16.61 0.80
CA VAL A 21 1.03 -17.32 1.78
C VAL A 21 0.20 -18.40 1.08
N GLY A 22 -0.37 -18.10 -0.09
CA GLY A 22 -1.08 -19.01 -0.96
C GLY A 22 -2.57 -19.15 -0.66
N SER A 23 -2.96 -19.33 0.59
CA SER A 23 -4.36 -19.51 1.01
C SER A 23 -4.59 -19.20 2.49
N LYS A 24 -5.86 -19.06 2.90
CA LYS A 24 -6.24 -18.93 4.32
C LYS A 24 -5.82 -20.15 5.16
N SER A 25 -5.83 -21.34 4.57
CA SER A 25 -5.38 -22.56 5.25
C SER A 25 -3.87 -22.56 5.50
N ASN A 26 -3.10 -22.02 4.56
CA ASN A 26 -1.65 -21.94 4.69
C ASN A 26 -1.18 -20.91 5.74
N VAL A 27 -1.97 -19.85 5.99
CA VAL A 27 -1.68 -18.90 7.10
C VAL A 27 -1.44 -19.65 8.41
N LYS A 28 -2.24 -20.68 8.68
CA LYS A 28 -2.15 -21.50 9.90
C LYS A 28 -0.87 -22.34 9.98
N GLN A 29 -0.20 -22.56 8.86
CA GLN A 29 1.03 -23.36 8.79
C GLN A 29 2.30 -22.49 8.82
N ILE A 30 2.15 -21.17 8.66
CA ILE A 30 3.28 -20.23 8.73
C ILE A 30 3.74 -20.13 10.20
N ALA A 31 5.02 -20.40 10.45
CA ALA A 31 5.61 -20.32 11.78
C ALA A 31 5.90 -18.84 12.19
N GLY A 32 5.07 -17.90 11.82
CA GLY A 32 5.16 -16.46 12.08
C GLY A 32 3.84 -15.77 11.75
N SER A 33 3.82 -14.45 11.72
CA SER A 33 2.62 -13.63 11.48
C SER A 33 2.35 -13.43 10.00
N ALA A 34 1.17 -13.80 9.53
CA ALA A 34 0.72 -13.58 8.15
C ALA A 34 -0.80 -13.40 8.09
N ALA A 35 -1.29 -12.80 7.00
CA ALA A 35 -2.70 -12.76 6.66
C ALA A 35 -2.91 -13.01 5.14
N TYR A 36 -4.07 -13.58 4.81
CA TYR A 36 -4.51 -13.79 3.44
C TYR A 36 -5.95 -13.33 3.30
N ILE A 37 -6.19 -12.40 2.40
CA ILE A 37 -7.51 -11.87 2.05
C ILE A 37 -7.82 -12.39 0.65
N ASP A 38 -8.84 -13.24 0.51
CA ASP A 38 -9.21 -13.82 -0.77
C ASP A 38 -10.17 -12.93 -1.58
N ALA A 39 -10.43 -13.34 -2.82
CA ALA A 39 -11.38 -12.64 -3.70
C ALA A 39 -12.78 -12.51 -3.08
N THR A 40 -13.24 -13.53 -2.33
CA THR A 40 -14.54 -13.51 -1.68
C THR A 40 -14.63 -12.42 -0.63
N ASP A 41 -13.58 -12.25 0.19
CA ASP A 41 -13.52 -11.19 1.20
C ASP A 41 -13.51 -9.79 0.56
N ILE A 42 -12.78 -9.62 -0.55
CA ILE A 42 -12.73 -8.37 -1.32
C ILE A 42 -14.10 -8.08 -1.93
N GLN A 43 -14.74 -9.08 -2.52
CA GLN A 43 -16.01 -8.93 -3.22
C GLN A 43 -17.23 -8.75 -2.29
N LYS A 44 -17.20 -9.24 -1.05
CA LYS A 44 -18.28 -9.04 -0.08
C LYS A 44 -18.65 -7.56 0.07
N GLN A 45 -17.64 -6.71 0.25
CA GLN A 45 -17.84 -5.25 0.40
C GLN A 45 -17.54 -4.47 -0.87
N ASN A 46 -17.07 -5.13 -1.94
CA ASN A 46 -16.65 -4.50 -3.20
C ASN A 46 -15.71 -3.31 -3.02
N TYR A 47 -14.74 -3.43 -2.11
CA TYR A 47 -13.77 -2.38 -1.88
C TYR A 47 -12.77 -2.28 -3.04
N ASP A 48 -12.55 -1.07 -3.54
CA ASP A 48 -11.43 -0.72 -4.42
C ASP A 48 -10.29 -0.04 -3.67
N ASN A 49 -10.64 0.54 -2.52
CA ASN A 49 -9.72 1.20 -1.63
C ASN A 49 -9.00 0.16 -0.77
N VAL A 50 -7.68 0.04 -0.94
CA VAL A 50 -6.85 -0.89 -0.17
C VAL A 50 -6.86 -0.57 1.33
N ASP A 51 -7.04 0.70 1.69
CA ASP A 51 -7.12 1.14 3.09
C ASP A 51 -8.25 0.41 3.83
N ARG A 52 -9.43 0.31 3.22
CA ARG A 52 -10.59 -0.38 3.80
C ARG A 52 -10.36 -1.88 3.96
N VAL A 53 -9.64 -2.50 3.02
CA VAL A 53 -9.34 -3.94 3.04
C VAL A 53 -8.30 -4.27 4.11
N LEU A 54 -7.24 -3.50 4.19
CA LEU A 54 -6.11 -3.78 5.10
C LEU A 54 -6.43 -3.49 6.56
N ARG A 55 -7.37 -2.59 6.87
CA ARG A 55 -7.85 -2.32 8.25
C ARG A 55 -8.42 -3.56 8.95
N LYS A 56 -8.79 -4.62 8.20
CA LYS A 56 -9.23 -5.91 8.74
C LYS A 56 -8.08 -6.82 9.17
N VAL A 57 -6.84 -6.46 8.87
CA VAL A 57 -5.66 -7.24 9.22
C VAL A 57 -5.06 -6.70 10.51
N PRO A 58 -5.04 -7.47 11.60
CA PRO A 58 -4.42 -7.03 12.85
C PRO A 58 -2.97 -6.58 12.64
N GLY A 59 -2.57 -5.49 13.31
CA GLY A 59 -1.22 -4.92 13.19
C GLY A 59 -0.96 -4.13 11.90
N VAL A 60 -1.97 -3.95 11.04
CA VAL A 60 -1.87 -3.13 9.84
C VAL A 60 -2.76 -1.90 9.98
N TYR A 61 -2.16 -0.74 9.89
CA TYR A 61 -2.85 0.55 9.86
C TYR A 61 -2.66 1.21 8.48
N THR A 62 -3.64 1.96 8.06
CA THR A 62 -3.59 2.74 6.82
C THR A 62 -4.08 4.17 7.07
N ARG A 63 -3.23 5.15 6.80
CA ARG A 63 -3.61 6.56 6.82
C ARG A 63 -4.28 6.92 5.51
N GLU A 64 -5.54 7.22 5.56
CA GLU A 64 -6.30 7.68 4.40
C GLU A 64 -5.87 9.10 3.98
N GLU A 65 -5.73 9.36 2.70
CA GLU A 65 -5.31 10.67 2.19
C GLU A 65 -6.31 11.28 1.22
N THR A 66 -6.80 10.50 0.28
CA THR A 66 -7.67 11.00 -0.80
C THR A 66 -9.13 10.61 -0.64
N GLY A 67 -9.44 9.66 0.22
CA GLY A 67 -10.75 9.01 0.31
C GLY A 67 -11.03 8.03 -0.84
N GLN A 68 -10.08 7.86 -1.77
CA GLN A 68 -10.24 7.05 -2.97
C GLN A 68 -9.28 5.84 -3.06
N GLY A 69 -8.36 5.70 -2.10
CA GLY A 69 -7.38 4.60 -2.04
C GLY A 69 -6.32 4.62 -3.14
N ILE A 70 -5.95 5.80 -3.62
CA ILE A 70 -5.03 5.94 -4.76
C ILE A 70 -3.58 5.86 -4.34
N PHE A 71 -3.26 6.43 -3.17
CA PHE A 71 -1.92 6.51 -2.61
C PHE A 71 -1.91 5.80 -1.25
N PRO A 72 -1.49 4.55 -1.19
CA PRO A 72 -1.46 3.83 0.07
C PRO A 72 -0.40 4.41 1.01
N ASN A 73 -0.82 4.67 2.25
CA ASN A 73 0.05 5.03 3.35
C ASN A 73 -0.11 3.95 4.42
N ILE A 74 0.70 2.91 4.34
CA ILE A 74 0.55 1.69 5.12
C ILE A 74 1.62 1.62 6.21
N SER A 75 1.18 1.43 7.44
CA SER A 75 1.98 1.07 8.60
C SER A 75 1.72 -0.37 8.99
N ILE A 76 2.75 -1.10 9.34
CA ILE A 76 2.64 -2.43 9.94
C ILE A 76 3.38 -2.40 11.27
N ARG A 77 2.67 -2.67 12.37
CA ARG A 77 3.23 -2.66 13.73
C ARG A 77 3.94 -1.35 14.10
N GLY A 78 3.30 -0.20 13.79
CA GLY A 78 3.73 1.10 14.28
C GLY A 78 4.88 1.79 13.51
N VAL A 79 5.24 1.34 12.30
CA VAL A 79 6.17 2.10 11.44
C VAL A 79 5.47 3.31 10.81
N ASP A 80 6.24 4.33 10.44
CA ASP A 80 5.75 5.48 9.66
C ASP A 80 4.98 5.03 8.41
N PRO A 81 3.68 5.40 8.26
CA PRO A 81 2.88 5.01 7.11
C PRO A 81 3.24 5.77 5.82
N GLY A 82 4.00 6.87 5.90
CA GLY A 82 4.25 7.82 4.80
C GLY A 82 4.58 7.18 3.47
N ARG A 83 3.60 7.20 2.52
CA ARG A 83 3.70 6.59 1.18
C ARG A 83 4.18 5.14 1.19
N SER A 84 3.91 4.40 2.26
CA SER A 84 4.33 2.98 2.43
C SER A 84 5.83 2.75 2.23
N THR A 85 6.67 3.74 2.56
CA THR A 85 8.12 3.68 2.27
C THR A 85 8.85 2.60 3.07
N LYS A 86 8.22 2.03 4.10
CA LYS A 86 8.75 0.96 4.95
C LYS A 86 8.27 -0.44 4.57
N VAL A 87 7.34 -0.53 3.63
CA VAL A 87 6.67 -1.77 3.23
C VAL A 87 7.13 -2.22 1.84
N THR A 88 7.48 -3.48 1.70
CA THR A 88 7.73 -4.10 0.39
C THR A 88 6.40 -4.40 -0.29
N ILE A 89 6.08 -3.67 -1.36
CA ILE A 89 4.86 -3.87 -2.15
C ILE A 89 5.17 -4.65 -3.42
N MET A 90 4.41 -5.72 -3.66
CA MET A 90 4.54 -6.60 -4.82
C MET A 90 3.20 -6.84 -5.52
N GLU A 91 3.25 -7.17 -6.80
CA GLU A 91 2.16 -7.79 -7.56
C GLU A 91 2.69 -9.09 -8.18
N ASP A 92 2.05 -10.23 -7.89
CA ASP A 92 2.47 -11.57 -8.33
C ASP A 92 3.95 -11.89 -7.98
N GLY A 93 4.42 -11.46 -6.79
CA GLY A 93 5.79 -11.69 -6.33
C GLY A 93 6.86 -10.79 -6.95
N ILE A 94 6.46 -9.76 -7.68
CA ILE A 94 7.34 -8.79 -8.33
C ILE A 94 7.17 -7.42 -7.67
N LEU A 95 8.29 -6.74 -7.37
CA LEU A 95 8.27 -5.40 -6.82
C LEU A 95 7.52 -4.46 -7.75
N THR A 96 6.53 -3.74 -7.21
CA THR A 96 5.63 -2.90 -8.02
C THR A 96 5.60 -1.43 -7.61
N ALA A 97 6.17 -1.05 -6.45
CA ALA A 97 6.46 0.36 -6.19
C ALA A 97 7.37 0.91 -7.31
N PRO A 98 7.18 2.14 -7.81
CA PRO A 98 7.81 2.61 -9.04
C PRO A 98 9.35 2.50 -9.09
N ALA A 99 10.03 2.72 -7.97
CA ALA A 99 11.46 2.51 -7.82
C ALA A 99 11.78 2.16 -6.34
N PRO A 100 11.63 0.90 -5.94
CA PRO A 100 11.65 0.49 -4.52
C PRO A 100 12.97 0.77 -3.79
N TYR A 101 14.09 0.89 -4.49
CA TYR A 101 15.39 1.27 -3.92
C TYR A 101 15.68 2.76 -4.09
N SER A 102 15.43 3.33 -5.28
CA SER A 102 15.84 4.70 -5.62
C SER A 102 14.84 5.77 -5.24
N ALA A 103 13.55 5.42 -5.08
CA ALA A 103 12.46 6.31 -4.65
C ALA A 103 11.29 5.47 -4.15
N PRO A 104 11.34 5.03 -2.87
CA PRO A 104 10.46 3.99 -2.34
C PRO A 104 8.98 4.38 -2.21
N ALA A 105 8.66 5.67 -2.26
CA ALA A 105 7.29 6.15 -2.10
C ALA A 105 6.33 5.49 -3.12
N ALA A 106 5.27 4.86 -2.62
CA ALA A 106 4.29 4.11 -3.40
C ALA A 106 3.30 5.04 -4.11
N TYR A 107 3.76 5.74 -5.15
CA TYR A 107 2.89 6.53 -6.04
C TYR A 107 2.06 5.68 -7.02
N TYR A 108 2.26 4.40 -7.00
CA TYR A 108 1.44 3.40 -7.64
C TYR A 108 1.18 2.25 -6.66
N SER A 109 -0.05 1.79 -6.64
CA SER A 109 -0.49 0.56 -6.00
C SER A 109 -1.51 -0.12 -6.92
N PRO A 110 -1.51 -1.45 -7.03
CA PRO A 110 -2.54 -2.17 -7.76
C PRO A 110 -3.93 -1.88 -7.19
N THR A 111 -4.95 -1.78 -8.04
CA THR A 111 -6.33 -1.58 -7.61
C THR A 111 -6.90 -2.88 -7.05
N VAL A 112 -7.33 -2.87 -5.79
CA VAL A 112 -7.82 -4.07 -5.10
C VAL A 112 -9.04 -4.69 -5.79
N GLY A 113 -9.91 -3.87 -6.38
CA GLY A 113 -11.14 -4.34 -7.05
C GLY A 113 -10.92 -5.33 -8.20
N ARG A 114 -9.70 -5.41 -8.76
CA ARG A 114 -9.32 -6.38 -9.79
C ARG A 114 -8.41 -7.52 -9.26
N MET A 115 -8.18 -7.60 -7.95
CA MET A 115 -7.30 -8.62 -7.38
C MET A 115 -8.06 -9.89 -7.00
N SER A 116 -7.41 -11.02 -7.20
CA SER A 116 -7.88 -12.32 -6.71
C SER A 116 -7.51 -12.56 -5.24
N GLY A 117 -6.64 -11.74 -4.66
CA GLY A 117 -6.29 -11.79 -3.25
C GLY A 117 -5.17 -10.82 -2.87
N LEU A 118 -4.98 -10.69 -1.55
CA LEU A 118 -3.85 -9.98 -0.95
C LEU A 118 -3.20 -10.86 0.10
N GLU A 119 -1.88 -10.83 0.14
CA GLU A 119 -1.05 -11.51 1.11
C GLU A 119 -0.28 -10.49 1.93
N VAL A 120 -0.28 -10.64 3.24
CA VAL A 120 0.45 -9.76 4.18
C VAL A 120 1.38 -10.61 5.01
N LEU A 121 2.68 -10.28 5.05
CA LEU A 121 3.65 -10.87 5.95
C LEU A 121 4.16 -9.83 6.94
N LYS A 122 4.29 -10.24 8.18
CA LYS A 122 4.77 -9.41 9.28
C LYS A 122 5.89 -10.14 10.04
N GLY A 123 6.78 -9.37 10.69
CA GLY A 123 7.80 -9.92 11.58
C GLY A 123 8.67 -11.01 10.95
N SER A 124 8.80 -12.15 11.62
CA SER A 124 9.74 -13.23 11.27
C SER A 124 9.39 -14.03 10.01
N SER A 125 8.21 -13.80 9.41
CA SER A 125 7.77 -14.53 8.21
C SER A 125 8.29 -13.95 6.88
N GLN A 126 9.02 -12.81 6.91
CA GLN A 126 9.36 -12.03 5.71
C GLN A 126 10.83 -12.11 5.25
N VAL A 127 11.65 -13.01 5.79
CA VAL A 127 13.12 -13.09 5.59
C VAL A 127 13.57 -13.01 4.11
N ARG A 128 12.86 -13.67 3.20
CA ARG A 128 13.24 -13.72 1.77
C ARG A 128 12.92 -12.44 0.97
N TYR A 129 12.21 -11.49 1.57
CA TYR A 129 11.72 -10.30 0.86
C TYR A 129 12.58 -9.06 1.17
N GLY A 130 12.46 -8.04 0.36
CA GLY A 130 13.16 -6.76 0.46
C GLY A 130 12.93 -5.92 -0.80
N PRO A 131 13.36 -4.64 -0.77
CA PRO A 131 14.40 -4.01 0.08
C PRO A 131 13.90 -3.36 1.38
N ARG A 132 12.60 -3.32 1.63
CA ARG A 132 11.96 -2.57 2.71
C ARG A 132 11.22 -3.54 3.61
N THR A 133 11.84 -3.96 4.71
CA THR A 133 11.34 -5.03 5.58
C THR A 133 11.19 -4.62 7.04
N THR A 134 11.40 -3.34 7.38
CA THR A 134 11.07 -2.83 8.71
C THR A 134 9.56 -2.77 8.93
N GLY A 135 8.77 -2.58 7.87
CA GLY A 135 7.31 -2.49 7.91
C GLY A 135 6.56 -3.67 7.28
N GLY A 136 7.23 -4.76 6.87
CA GLY A 136 6.54 -5.93 6.33
C GLY A 136 6.41 -5.99 4.81
N VAL A 137 5.58 -6.93 4.33
CA VAL A 137 5.41 -7.24 2.90
C VAL A 137 3.94 -7.35 2.56
N ILE A 138 3.52 -6.74 1.45
CA ILE A 138 2.20 -6.90 0.85
C ILE A 138 2.36 -7.36 -0.58
N ASN A 139 1.71 -8.48 -0.92
CA ASN A 139 1.69 -9.03 -2.27
C ASN A 139 0.25 -9.07 -2.79
N TYR A 140 0.00 -8.34 -3.87
CA TYR A 140 -1.27 -8.37 -4.59
C TYR A 140 -1.26 -9.52 -5.59
N LEU A 141 -2.33 -10.28 -5.63
CA LEU A 141 -2.50 -11.39 -6.56
C LEU A 141 -3.48 -10.99 -7.67
N SER A 142 -3.01 -10.89 -8.90
CA SER A 142 -3.86 -10.58 -10.05
C SER A 142 -4.65 -11.79 -10.51
N THR A 143 -5.71 -11.59 -11.28
CA THR A 143 -6.60 -12.63 -11.81
C THR A 143 -5.82 -13.76 -12.44
N ASN A 144 -6.16 -15.00 -12.09
CA ASN A 144 -5.53 -16.21 -12.63
C ASN A 144 -6.04 -16.51 -14.04
N ILE A 145 -5.24 -17.21 -14.85
CA ILE A 145 -5.70 -17.78 -16.11
C ILE A 145 -6.69 -18.89 -15.80
N PRO A 146 -7.94 -18.86 -16.35
CA PRO A 146 -8.93 -19.88 -16.11
C PRO A 146 -8.53 -21.25 -16.71
N THR A 147 -8.94 -22.32 -16.03
CA THR A 147 -8.67 -23.70 -16.48
C THR A 147 -9.64 -24.19 -17.55
N GLN A 148 -10.75 -23.52 -17.70
CA GLN A 148 -11.80 -23.74 -18.70
C GLN A 148 -12.31 -22.40 -19.20
N GLU A 149 -13.10 -22.39 -20.25
CA GLU A 149 -13.67 -21.17 -20.81
C GLU A 149 -14.50 -20.42 -19.76
N GLU A 150 -14.14 -19.14 -19.52
CA GLU A 150 -14.76 -18.29 -18.51
C GLU A 150 -14.91 -16.87 -19.04
N TYR A 151 -16.10 -16.31 -18.86
CA TYR A 151 -16.46 -14.93 -19.14
C TYR A 151 -16.98 -14.26 -17.86
N TYR A 152 -16.39 -13.17 -17.49
CA TYR A 152 -16.77 -12.39 -16.33
C TYR A 152 -17.04 -10.95 -16.69
N LEU A 153 -18.16 -10.40 -16.20
CA LEU A 153 -18.51 -9.00 -16.31
C LEU A 153 -19.13 -8.52 -15.00
N LYS A 154 -18.59 -7.47 -14.42
CA LYS A 154 -19.16 -6.76 -13.28
C LYS A 154 -19.26 -5.28 -13.62
N ALA A 155 -20.46 -4.72 -13.50
CA ALA A 155 -20.73 -3.31 -13.73
C ALA A 155 -21.45 -2.72 -12.51
N SER A 156 -21.04 -1.54 -12.06
CA SER A 156 -21.69 -0.83 -10.96
C SER A 156 -21.68 0.68 -11.14
N PHE A 157 -22.66 1.31 -10.50
CA PHE A 157 -22.86 2.76 -10.46
C PHE A 157 -23.03 3.18 -8.99
N GLY A 158 -22.67 4.42 -8.68
CA GLY A 158 -22.77 4.89 -7.29
C GLY A 158 -22.82 6.40 -7.17
N THR A 159 -22.83 6.84 -5.92
CA THR A 159 -22.74 8.26 -5.55
C THR A 159 -21.51 8.92 -6.17
N PHE A 160 -21.55 10.24 -6.33
CA PHE A 160 -20.48 11.05 -6.94
C PHE A 160 -20.11 10.64 -8.37
N GLY A 161 -21.10 10.18 -9.16
CA GLY A 161 -20.88 9.74 -10.53
C GLY A 161 -19.96 8.52 -10.67
N GLU A 162 -19.84 7.69 -9.62
CA GLU A 162 -18.98 6.50 -9.65
C GLU A 162 -19.50 5.49 -10.67
N ILE A 163 -18.63 5.08 -11.58
CA ILE A 163 -18.83 3.99 -12.55
C ILE A 163 -17.64 3.05 -12.46
N ARG A 164 -17.93 1.75 -12.33
CA ARG A 164 -16.92 0.69 -12.33
C ARG A 164 -17.32 -0.42 -13.27
N ASN A 165 -16.33 -0.89 -14.03
CA ASN A 165 -16.47 -2.05 -14.87
C ASN A 165 -15.26 -2.96 -14.67
N HIS A 166 -15.49 -4.23 -14.42
CA HIS A 166 -14.48 -5.26 -14.40
C HIS A 166 -14.91 -6.37 -15.34
N LEU A 167 -14.13 -6.63 -16.36
CA LEU A 167 -14.42 -7.69 -17.31
C LEU A 167 -13.15 -8.50 -17.57
N TYR A 168 -13.32 -9.80 -17.70
CA TYR A 168 -12.27 -10.66 -18.22
C TYR A 168 -12.87 -11.85 -18.96
N PHE A 169 -12.07 -12.42 -19.86
CA PHE A 169 -12.33 -13.72 -20.44
C PHE A 169 -11.03 -14.48 -20.59
N GLY A 170 -11.10 -15.78 -20.50
CA GLY A 170 -9.94 -16.65 -20.62
C GLY A 170 -10.32 -18.11 -20.77
N ASN A 171 -9.30 -18.90 -21.05
CA ASN A 171 -9.42 -20.36 -21.20
C ASN A 171 -8.06 -21.02 -21.09
N THR A 172 -8.05 -22.33 -20.86
CA THR A 172 -6.89 -23.19 -21.07
C THR A 172 -7.24 -24.25 -22.11
N ILE A 173 -6.58 -24.18 -23.27
CA ILE A 173 -6.78 -25.07 -24.42
C ILE A 173 -5.77 -26.21 -24.32
N HIS A 174 -6.27 -27.44 -24.35
CA HIS A 174 -5.46 -28.65 -24.33
C HIS A 174 -5.14 -29.08 -25.77
N THR A 175 -3.85 -29.29 -26.07
CA THR A 175 -3.35 -29.71 -27.37
C THR A 175 -2.36 -30.86 -27.22
N ASP A 176 -2.03 -31.55 -28.33
CA ASP A 176 -1.02 -32.61 -28.31
C ASP A 176 0.38 -32.11 -27.93
N SER A 177 0.68 -30.82 -28.17
CA SER A 177 1.96 -30.20 -27.82
C SER A 177 2.01 -29.69 -26.39
N GLY A 178 0.87 -29.60 -25.69
CA GLY A 178 0.76 -29.07 -24.32
C GLY A 178 -0.48 -28.24 -24.11
N ASN A 179 -0.57 -27.59 -22.93
CA ASN A 179 -1.69 -26.75 -22.53
C ASN A 179 -1.34 -25.29 -22.81
N PHE A 180 -2.20 -24.57 -23.49
CA PHE A 180 -2.08 -23.15 -23.74
C PHE A 180 -3.18 -22.40 -23.00
N GLY A 181 -2.81 -21.57 -22.02
CA GLY A 181 -3.74 -20.73 -21.27
C GLY A 181 -3.66 -19.27 -21.69
N TYR A 182 -4.79 -18.57 -21.63
CA TYR A 182 -4.84 -17.12 -21.83
C TYR A 182 -5.90 -16.46 -20.97
N LEU A 183 -5.66 -15.18 -20.65
CA LEU A 183 -6.58 -14.29 -19.96
C LEU A 183 -6.45 -12.88 -20.54
N ILE A 184 -7.56 -12.25 -20.85
CA ILE A 184 -7.64 -10.83 -21.21
C ILE A 184 -8.59 -10.16 -20.22
N GLU A 185 -8.12 -9.13 -19.54
CA GLU A 185 -8.82 -8.44 -18.47
C GLU A 185 -8.80 -6.94 -18.70
N ASN A 186 -9.87 -6.26 -18.33
CA ASN A 186 -9.89 -4.81 -18.19
C ASN A 186 -10.66 -4.42 -16.93
N TYR A 187 -10.08 -3.49 -16.17
CA TYR A 187 -10.72 -2.83 -15.05
C TYR A 187 -10.78 -1.33 -15.31
N ASP A 188 -11.96 -0.73 -15.21
CA ASP A 188 -12.20 0.69 -15.39
C ASP A 188 -12.97 1.25 -14.20
N ARG A 189 -12.48 2.37 -13.64
CA ARG A 189 -13.12 3.10 -12.56
C ARG A 189 -13.05 4.59 -12.84
N ARG A 190 -14.18 5.29 -12.70
CA ARG A 190 -14.26 6.74 -12.81
C ARG A 190 -15.29 7.30 -11.84
N ASN A 191 -15.03 8.50 -11.33
CA ASN A 191 -15.98 9.27 -10.54
C ASN A 191 -15.67 10.76 -10.63
N GLU A 192 -16.58 11.59 -10.11
CA GLU A 192 -16.44 13.04 -10.02
C GLU A 192 -15.84 13.51 -8.69
N GLY A 193 -15.71 12.59 -7.69
CA GLY A 193 -15.23 12.89 -6.34
C GLY A 193 -16.31 13.54 -5.47
N PHE A 194 -16.02 13.63 -4.18
CA PHE A 194 -16.98 14.11 -3.17
C PHE A 194 -16.67 15.50 -2.61
N ARG A 195 -15.60 16.14 -3.11
CA ARG A 195 -15.23 17.51 -2.73
C ARG A 195 -15.60 18.48 -3.84
N HIS A 196 -15.83 19.73 -3.49
CA HIS A 196 -16.06 20.81 -4.46
C HIS A 196 -14.96 21.88 -4.36
N ILE A 197 -14.65 22.52 -5.47
CA ILE A 197 -13.64 23.59 -5.56
C ILE A 197 -14.35 24.92 -5.46
N ASN A 198 -13.85 25.83 -4.58
CA ASN A 198 -14.43 27.15 -4.40
C ASN A 198 -14.37 27.96 -5.71
N GLU A 199 -15.49 28.66 -6.04
CA GLU A 199 -15.63 29.40 -7.27
C GLU A 199 -14.77 30.67 -7.30
N THR A 200 -14.42 31.12 -8.51
CA THR A 200 -13.80 32.41 -8.80
C THR A 200 -14.50 33.08 -9.99
N ALA A 201 -14.12 34.29 -10.38
CA ALA A 201 -14.74 34.98 -11.47
C ALA A 201 -14.59 34.25 -12.83
N ASP A 202 -13.49 33.52 -13.03
CA ASP A 202 -13.17 32.75 -14.23
C ASP A 202 -13.42 31.25 -14.10
N PHE A 203 -13.86 30.79 -12.93
CA PHE A 203 -14.14 29.38 -12.64
C PHE A 203 -15.47 29.25 -11.92
N ARG A 204 -16.51 28.89 -12.66
CA ARG A 204 -17.87 28.71 -12.15
C ARG A 204 -18.49 27.43 -12.71
N ASN A 205 -19.26 26.75 -11.86
CA ASN A 205 -20.15 25.66 -12.19
C ASN A 205 -19.59 24.47 -12.97
N GLY A 206 -19.39 23.35 -12.30
CA GLY A 206 -19.46 22.03 -12.89
C GLY A 206 -18.16 21.36 -13.30
N ASN A 207 -17.01 21.99 -13.10
CA ASN A 207 -15.71 21.30 -13.16
C ASN A 207 -15.07 21.09 -11.79
N ASP A 208 -15.88 21.06 -10.79
CA ASP A 208 -15.52 20.94 -9.36
C ASP A 208 -15.05 19.58 -8.96
N ASN A 209 -14.63 18.87 -9.87
CA ASN A 209 -14.40 17.45 -9.73
C ASN A 209 -12.99 17.22 -9.17
N ASN A 210 -12.91 16.64 -7.99
CA ASN A 210 -11.71 16.02 -7.45
C ASN A 210 -11.66 14.52 -7.79
N GLY A 211 -12.29 14.13 -8.88
CA GLY A 211 -12.49 12.78 -9.29
C GLY A 211 -11.29 12.08 -9.89
N LEU A 212 -11.54 10.87 -10.29
CA LEU A 212 -10.53 9.98 -10.83
C LEU A 212 -11.05 9.30 -12.10
N LYS A 213 -10.12 9.03 -13.03
CA LYS A 213 -10.26 8.07 -14.12
C LYS A 213 -9.10 7.08 -14.02
N ASN A 214 -9.40 5.80 -13.97
CA ASN A 214 -8.42 4.73 -13.88
C ASN A 214 -8.82 3.60 -14.82
N THR A 215 -7.93 3.23 -15.75
CA THR A 215 -8.15 2.14 -16.71
C THR A 215 -6.97 1.19 -16.65
N GLU A 216 -7.22 -0.11 -16.50
CA GLU A 216 -6.21 -1.13 -16.24
C GLU A 216 -6.43 -2.40 -17.10
N PRO A 217 -6.10 -2.37 -18.42
CA PRO A 217 -6.04 -3.59 -19.21
C PRO A 217 -4.86 -4.48 -18.83
N MET A 218 -5.09 -5.79 -18.90
CA MET A 218 -4.09 -6.82 -18.63
C MET A 218 -4.28 -8.03 -19.55
N VAL A 219 -3.17 -8.64 -19.95
CA VAL A 219 -3.14 -9.92 -20.66
C VAL A 219 -2.19 -10.87 -19.93
N LYS A 220 -2.62 -12.11 -19.72
CA LYS A 220 -1.76 -13.22 -19.32
C LYS A 220 -1.82 -14.32 -20.36
N MET A 221 -0.70 -15.01 -20.58
CA MET A 221 -0.59 -16.18 -21.41
C MET A 221 0.25 -17.21 -20.68
N SER A 222 -0.09 -18.49 -20.82
CA SER A 222 0.74 -19.56 -20.29
C SER A 222 0.87 -20.69 -21.30
N PHE A 223 1.99 -21.41 -21.23
CA PHE A 223 2.23 -22.60 -22.01
C PHE A 223 2.88 -23.68 -21.12
N GLU A 224 2.26 -24.84 -21.09
CA GLU A 224 2.72 -26.03 -20.39
C GLU A 224 2.99 -27.12 -21.45
N PRO A 225 4.25 -27.25 -21.96
CA PRO A 225 4.57 -28.21 -22.98
C PRO A 225 4.52 -29.66 -22.47
N ASN A 226 4.10 -30.59 -23.34
CA ASN A 226 4.16 -32.03 -23.06
C ASN A 226 5.62 -32.50 -23.09
N THR A 227 6.29 -32.45 -21.95
CA THR A 227 7.69 -32.87 -21.77
C THR A 227 7.81 -33.80 -20.57
N ASP A 228 8.89 -34.60 -20.51
CA ASP A 228 9.14 -35.53 -19.39
C ASP A 228 9.14 -34.84 -18.01
N LYS A 229 9.59 -33.60 -17.99
CA LYS A 229 9.54 -32.77 -16.77
C LYS A 229 8.42 -31.79 -16.90
N TYR A 230 7.60 -31.65 -15.85
CA TYR A 230 6.60 -30.62 -15.81
C TYR A 230 7.26 -29.25 -15.84
N GLN A 231 6.81 -28.40 -16.76
CA GLN A 231 7.24 -27.01 -16.84
C GLN A 231 6.13 -26.12 -17.36
N ARG A 232 6.17 -24.85 -16.93
CA ARG A 232 5.22 -23.82 -17.33
C ARG A 232 5.94 -22.52 -17.63
N PHE A 233 5.63 -21.94 -18.75
CA PHE A 233 5.96 -20.55 -19.08
C PHE A 233 4.73 -19.70 -18.87
N GLU A 234 4.90 -18.51 -18.27
CA GLU A 234 3.82 -17.56 -18.09
C GLU A 234 4.31 -16.16 -18.44
N PHE A 235 3.57 -15.49 -19.29
CA PHE A 235 3.78 -14.10 -19.67
C PHE A 235 2.64 -13.25 -19.16
N LYS A 236 2.95 -12.05 -18.63
CA LYS A 236 1.98 -11.02 -18.26
C LYS A 236 2.39 -9.69 -18.85
N PHE A 237 1.41 -8.98 -19.37
CA PHE A 237 1.49 -7.56 -19.70
C PHE A 237 0.30 -6.84 -19.06
N GLY A 238 0.56 -5.77 -18.30
CA GLY A 238 -0.45 -4.91 -17.70
C GLY A 238 -0.13 -3.44 -17.96
N TYR A 239 -1.16 -2.66 -18.18
CA TYR A 239 -1.08 -1.23 -18.31
C TYR A 239 -2.05 -0.56 -17.33
N THR A 240 -1.68 0.59 -16.80
CA THR A 240 -2.58 1.45 -16.01
C THR A 240 -2.44 2.87 -16.51
N LYS A 241 -3.55 3.49 -16.89
CA LYS A 241 -3.68 4.94 -17.08
C LYS A 241 -4.52 5.49 -15.95
N ARG A 242 -3.97 6.47 -15.22
CA ARG A 242 -4.67 7.11 -14.11
C ARG A 242 -4.59 8.62 -14.21
N GLU A 243 -5.73 9.27 -14.17
CA GLU A 243 -5.89 10.72 -14.06
C GLU A 243 -6.66 11.01 -12.77
N VAL A 244 -6.14 11.90 -11.93
CA VAL A 244 -6.75 12.25 -10.65
C VAL A 244 -6.64 13.74 -10.42
N ASN A 245 -7.77 14.40 -10.19
CA ASN A 245 -7.80 15.81 -9.84
C ASN A 245 -7.55 15.98 -8.33
N GLU A 246 -6.34 15.65 -7.86
CA GLU A 246 -5.98 15.66 -6.45
C GLU A 246 -4.93 16.73 -6.15
N THR A 247 -5.08 17.37 -4.99
CA THR A 247 -4.26 18.50 -4.53
C THR A 247 -3.43 18.14 -3.29
N TYR A 248 -2.37 18.89 -3.04
CA TYR A 248 -1.69 18.90 -1.74
C TYR A 248 -2.29 19.91 -0.75
N LEU A 249 -3.11 20.86 -1.25
CA LEU A 249 -3.80 21.82 -0.40
C LEU A 249 -4.85 21.11 0.46
N GLY A 250 -4.71 21.23 1.78
CA GLY A 250 -5.73 20.88 2.75
C GLY A 250 -6.42 22.14 3.30
N LEU A 251 -7.17 21.99 4.36
CA LEU A 251 -7.86 23.06 5.07
C LEU A 251 -7.18 23.33 6.42
N ASN A 252 -7.40 24.50 7.00
CA ASN A 252 -7.21 24.73 8.43
C ASN A 252 -8.50 24.37 9.19
N GLU A 253 -8.45 24.29 10.51
CA GLU A 253 -9.63 23.92 11.33
C GLU A 253 -10.84 24.85 11.10
N SER A 254 -10.61 26.14 10.91
CA SER A 254 -11.68 27.11 10.67
C SER A 254 -12.45 26.79 9.37
N LEU A 255 -11.72 26.50 8.28
CA LEU A 255 -12.33 26.14 7.00
C LEU A 255 -12.96 24.76 7.03
N PHE A 256 -12.33 23.80 7.71
CA PHE A 256 -12.88 22.46 7.88
C PHE A 256 -14.21 22.48 8.65
N ASN A 257 -14.29 23.25 9.73
CA ASN A 257 -15.53 23.41 10.50
C ASN A 257 -16.62 24.16 9.73
N GLN A 258 -16.25 25.03 8.77
CA GLN A 258 -17.20 25.73 7.92
C GLN A 258 -17.78 24.79 6.84
N ASP A 259 -16.91 24.06 6.15
CA ASP A 259 -17.27 23.08 5.12
C ASP A 259 -16.12 22.07 4.93
N PRO A 260 -16.23 20.83 5.45
CA PRO A 260 -15.16 19.83 5.41
C PRO A 260 -14.84 19.33 3.99
N PHE A 261 -15.75 19.53 3.05
CA PHE A 261 -15.62 19.03 1.68
C PHE A 261 -15.22 20.10 0.66
N GLN A 262 -14.99 21.35 1.09
CA GLN A 262 -14.49 22.40 0.22
C GLN A 262 -13.01 22.18 -0.16
N ARG A 263 -12.64 22.74 -1.30
CA ARG A 263 -11.26 22.87 -1.76
C ARG A 263 -10.99 24.33 -2.15
N LEU A 264 -9.80 24.83 -1.78
CA LEU A 264 -9.38 26.18 -2.14
C LEU A 264 -9.31 26.34 -3.67
N ALA A 265 -9.73 27.49 -4.17
CA ALA A 265 -9.89 27.75 -5.61
C ALA A 265 -8.60 27.54 -6.44
N ALA A 266 -7.40 27.78 -5.86
CA ALA A 266 -6.13 27.52 -6.53
C ALA A 266 -5.96 26.06 -6.95
N SER A 267 -6.58 25.11 -6.21
CA SER A 267 -6.50 23.68 -6.47
C SER A 267 -7.22 23.21 -7.74
N ARG A 268 -7.93 24.10 -8.45
CA ARG A 268 -8.57 23.80 -9.74
C ARG A 268 -7.60 23.37 -10.84
N PHE A 269 -6.31 23.68 -10.67
CA PHE A 269 -5.25 23.29 -11.60
C PHE A 269 -4.46 22.06 -11.14
N ASP A 270 -4.72 21.58 -9.90
CA ASP A 270 -3.99 20.44 -9.36
C ASP A 270 -4.50 19.13 -9.98
N LYS A 271 -3.59 18.41 -10.63
CA LYS A 271 -3.90 17.17 -11.35
C LYS A 271 -2.71 16.22 -11.36
N LEU A 272 -2.95 14.94 -11.07
CA LEU A 272 -2.02 13.86 -11.33
C LEU A 272 -2.40 13.15 -12.62
N ASP A 273 -1.45 13.02 -13.53
CA ASP A 273 -1.50 12.15 -14.70
C ASP A 273 -0.38 11.10 -14.60
N SER A 274 -0.73 9.82 -14.75
CA SER A 274 0.24 8.72 -14.65
C SER A 274 -0.07 7.56 -15.58
N GLU A 275 1.00 6.89 -16.01
CA GLU A 275 0.98 5.69 -16.82
C GLU A 275 1.93 4.65 -16.25
N HIS A 276 1.50 3.40 -16.19
CA HIS A 276 2.32 2.31 -15.69
C HIS A 276 2.23 1.09 -16.60
N PHE A 277 3.35 0.71 -17.18
CA PHE A 277 3.53 -0.52 -17.95
C PHE A 277 4.22 -1.55 -17.06
N ARG A 278 3.68 -2.76 -16.98
CA ARG A 278 4.22 -3.87 -16.20
C ARG A 278 4.28 -5.11 -17.05
N THR A 279 5.41 -5.81 -17.03
CA THR A 279 5.56 -7.06 -17.76
C THR A 279 6.45 -8.05 -17.01
N TYR A 280 6.15 -9.32 -17.17
CA TYR A 280 7.07 -10.39 -16.79
C TYR A 280 6.97 -11.59 -17.73
N LEU A 281 8.07 -12.35 -17.76
CA LEU A 281 8.15 -13.70 -18.27
C LEU A 281 8.65 -14.61 -17.13
N ARG A 282 7.86 -15.61 -16.79
CA ARG A 282 8.13 -16.57 -15.71
C ARG A 282 8.27 -17.96 -16.29
N HIS A 283 9.26 -18.69 -15.85
CA HIS A 283 9.45 -20.11 -16.11
C HIS A 283 9.48 -20.88 -14.80
N PHE A 284 8.59 -21.84 -14.68
CA PHE A 284 8.57 -22.85 -13.63
C PHE A 284 9.00 -24.18 -14.22
N ILE A 285 9.82 -24.94 -13.50
CA ILE A 285 10.20 -26.30 -13.87
C ILE A 285 10.36 -27.19 -12.63
N GLU A 286 9.76 -28.36 -12.68
CA GLU A 286 10.01 -29.46 -11.74
C GLU A 286 11.20 -30.27 -12.25
N MET A 287 12.37 -30.05 -11.65
CA MET A 287 13.60 -30.76 -11.99
C MET A 287 13.52 -32.22 -11.54
N SER A 288 12.83 -32.47 -10.42
CA SER A 288 12.49 -33.78 -9.84
C SER A 288 11.32 -33.61 -8.88
N ASP A 289 10.76 -34.69 -8.36
CA ASP A 289 9.70 -34.72 -7.36
C ASP A 289 10.07 -33.91 -6.08
N GLN A 290 11.35 -33.70 -5.86
CA GLN A 290 11.89 -32.99 -4.70
C GLN A 290 12.38 -31.57 -4.99
N THR A 291 12.60 -31.24 -6.28
CA THR A 291 13.28 -29.98 -6.66
C THR A 291 12.48 -29.25 -7.73
N ASN A 292 12.12 -28.00 -7.41
CA ASN A 292 11.55 -27.10 -8.38
C ASN A 292 12.36 -25.78 -8.48
N ILE A 293 12.26 -25.13 -9.63
CA ILE A 293 12.93 -23.85 -9.89
C ILE A 293 11.92 -22.89 -10.55
N VAL A 294 11.84 -21.67 -10.03
CA VAL A 294 11.08 -20.58 -10.63
C VAL A 294 12.05 -19.47 -11.03
N THR A 295 12.04 -19.09 -12.30
CA THR A 295 12.82 -17.94 -12.80
C THR A 295 11.86 -16.92 -13.40
N THR A 296 12.00 -15.65 -13.01
CA THR A 296 11.15 -14.56 -13.51
C THR A 296 12.02 -13.40 -13.98
N ALA A 297 11.92 -13.05 -15.26
CA ALA A 297 12.41 -11.79 -15.79
C ALA A 297 11.27 -10.78 -15.81
N TYR A 298 11.51 -9.53 -15.39
CA TYR A 298 10.47 -8.52 -15.28
C TYR A 298 10.96 -7.13 -15.65
N GLY A 299 10.01 -6.28 -16.06
CA GLY A 299 10.29 -4.89 -16.37
C GLY A 299 9.05 -4.01 -16.25
N ASN A 300 9.21 -2.84 -15.61
CA ASN A 300 8.15 -1.86 -15.44
C ASN A 300 8.66 -0.48 -15.86
N HIS A 301 7.75 0.30 -16.42
CA HIS A 301 7.94 1.73 -16.67
C HIS A 301 6.78 2.50 -16.08
N PHE A 302 7.05 3.44 -15.20
CA PHE A 302 6.07 4.32 -14.60
C PHE A 302 6.40 5.77 -14.94
N PHE A 303 5.44 6.47 -15.52
CA PHE A 303 5.47 7.91 -15.72
C PHE A 303 4.43 8.57 -14.84
N ARG A 304 4.76 9.72 -14.26
CA ARG A 304 3.77 10.62 -13.68
C ARG A 304 4.15 12.09 -13.86
N ASN A 305 3.14 12.90 -14.04
CA ASN A 305 3.22 14.34 -13.82
C ASN A 305 2.16 14.72 -12.79
N TRP A 306 2.58 15.21 -11.63
CA TRP A 306 1.68 15.81 -10.67
C TRP A 306 1.85 17.33 -10.72
N GLN A 307 0.89 17.99 -11.38
CA GLN A 307 0.71 19.42 -11.32
C GLN A 307 0.06 19.72 -9.98
N LYS A 308 0.71 20.52 -9.13
CA LYS A 308 0.20 20.80 -7.79
C LYS A 308 0.63 22.17 -7.31
N SER A 309 -0.25 22.84 -6.57
CA SER A 309 0.06 24.07 -5.85
C SER A 309 1.29 23.90 -4.97
N HIS A 310 2.20 24.87 -4.97
CA HIS A 310 3.53 24.74 -4.35
C HIS A 310 3.88 25.85 -3.36
N ASP A 311 3.68 27.14 -3.72
CA ASP A 311 3.92 28.29 -2.86
C ASP A 311 3.09 29.49 -3.31
N CYS A 312 2.98 30.50 -2.41
CA CYS A 312 2.37 31.80 -2.69
C CYS A 312 3.46 32.84 -2.94
N ARG A 313 3.92 32.97 -4.15
CA ARG A 313 5.04 33.85 -4.53
C ARG A 313 4.95 35.28 -3.98
N SER A 314 3.73 35.80 -3.85
CA SER A 314 3.49 37.18 -3.42
C SER A 314 3.43 37.35 -1.90
N THR A 315 3.12 36.30 -1.14
CA THR A 315 2.80 36.38 0.28
C THR A 315 3.61 35.48 1.18
N ALA A 316 4.01 34.30 0.71
CA ALA A 316 4.74 33.33 1.50
C ALA A 316 5.53 32.33 0.63
N SER A 317 6.64 31.85 1.17
CA SER A 317 7.56 30.92 0.49
C SER A 317 7.16 29.45 0.62
N SER A 318 6.23 29.12 1.52
CA SER A 318 5.73 27.75 1.71
C SER A 318 4.20 27.71 1.65
N LEU A 319 3.67 26.54 1.28
CA LEU A 319 2.23 26.34 1.17
C LEU A 319 1.55 26.34 2.55
N SER A 320 2.21 25.79 3.56
CA SER A 320 1.70 25.78 4.94
C SER A 320 1.53 27.20 5.48
N THR A 321 2.51 28.07 5.25
CA THR A 321 2.42 29.49 5.63
C THR A 321 1.34 30.24 4.83
N CYS A 322 1.11 29.86 3.56
CA CYS A 322 0.02 30.43 2.77
C CYS A 322 -1.36 30.16 3.39
N ILE A 323 -1.61 28.93 3.81
CA ILE A 323 -2.91 28.50 4.34
C ILE A 323 -3.24 29.17 5.68
N THR A 324 -2.23 29.60 6.41
CA THR A 324 -2.40 30.19 7.76
C THR A 324 -2.39 31.71 7.78
N SER A 325 -1.85 32.36 6.74
CA SER A 325 -1.88 33.83 6.62
C SER A 325 -3.15 34.29 5.89
N ASP A 326 -3.78 35.37 6.36
CA ASP A 326 -4.99 35.93 5.74
C ASP A 326 -4.78 36.27 4.26
N ALA A 327 -3.64 36.87 3.92
CA ALA A 327 -3.31 37.25 2.54
C ALA A 327 -3.06 36.00 1.66
N GLY A 328 -2.38 34.99 2.18
CA GLY A 328 -2.12 33.76 1.47
C GLY A 328 -3.40 32.94 1.27
N LEU A 329 -4.22 32.85 2.32
CA LEU A 329 -5.51 32.17 2.25
C LEU A 329 -6.45 32.86 1.26
N ALA A 330 -6.55 34.19 1.28
CA ALA A 330 -7.33 34.95 0.29
C ALA A 330 -6.83 34.71 -1.14
N LEU A 331 -5.51 34.66 -1.33
CA LEU A 331 -4.90 34.34 -2.63
C LEU A 331 -5.28 32.93 -3.09
N LEU A 332 -5.09 31.91 -2.25
CA LEU A 332 -5.40 30.51 -2.60
C LEU A 332 -6.91 30.28 -2.79
N ASN A 333 -7.75 31.04 -2.11
CA ASN A 333 -9.21 30.95 -2.22
C ASN A 333 -9.81 31.85 -3.33
N GLY A 334 -8.98 32.54 -4.10
CA GLY A 334 -9.43 33.35 -5.22
C GLY A 334 -10.13 34.66 -4.85
N THR A 335 -9.97 35.14 -3.61
CA THR A 335 -10.53 36.40 -3.10
C THR A 335 -9.47 37.48 -2.88
N GLY A 336 -8.19 37.16 -3.15
CA GLY A 336 -7.06 38.07 -3.04
C GLY A 336 -6.25 38.14 -4.34
N ALA A 337 -5.72 39.33 -4.66
CA ALA A 337 -4.82 39.50 -5.78
C ALA A 337 -3.39 39.04 -5.45
N GLY A 338 -2.68 38.49 -6.41
CA GLY A 338 -1.29 38.09 -6.25
C GLY A 338 -0.86 36.96 -7.17
N THR A 339 0.34 36.43 -6.92
CA THR A 339 0.89 35.33 -7.70
C THR A 339 1.11 34.10 -6.81
N TRP A 340 0.62 32.96 -7.25
CA TRP A 340 0.87 31.66 -6.66
C TRP A 340 1.52 30.73 -7.70
N ARG A 341 2.21 29.72 -7.20
CA ARG A 341 2.99 28.78 -8.03
C ARG A 341 2.39 27.40 -8.05
N LEU A 342 2.32 26.85 -9.26
CA LEU A 342 2.06 25.45 -9.50
C LEU A 342 3.37 24.76 -9.92
N ARG A 343 3.66 23.58 -9.38
CA ARG A 343 4.82 22.77 -9.76
C ARG A 343 4.39 21.56 -10.56
N ASN A 344 5.02 21.37 -11.71
CA ASN A 344 4.95 20.16 -12.51
C ASN A 344 5.97 19.15 -12.00
N ASN A 345 5.51 18.16 -11.25
CA ASN A 345 6.35 17.07 -10.74
C ASN A 345 6.49 15.95 -11.78
N ASN A 346 7.07 16.28 -12.92
CA ASN A 346 7.32 15.33 -14.01
C ASN A 346 8.41 14.35 -13.62
N ARG A 347 8.09 13.04 -13.64
CA ARG A 347 8.99 11.96 -13.22
C ARG A 347 8.79 10.71 -14.06
N ASN A 348 9.92 10.12 -14.47
CA ASN A 348 9.97 8.82 -15.14
C ASN A 348 10.72 7.83 -14.25
N TYR A 349 10.15 6.63 -14.14
CA TYR A 349 10.72 5.54 -13.36
C TYR A 349 10.90 4.32 -14.25
N TYR A 350 12.01 3.65 -14.12
CA TYR A 350 12.31 2.39 -14.78
C TYR A 350 12.71 1.36 -13.75
N LEU A 351 12.21 0.17 -13.89
CA LEU A 351 12.50 -0.96 -13.03
C LEU A 351 12.60 -2.21 -13.89
N TYR A 352 13.66 -3.00 -13.73
CA TYR A 352 13.79 -4.31 -14.35
C TYR A 352 14.68 -5.24 -13.54
N GLY A 353 14.49 -6.52 -13.72
CA GLY A 353 15.30 -7.50 -13.02
C GLY A 353 15.07 -8.93 -13.46
N LEU A 354 15.90 -9.79 -12.89
CA LEU A 354 15.82 -11.23 -13.00
C LEU A 354 15.89 -11.83 -11.60
N GLN A 355 14.95 -12.68 -11.27
CA GLN A 355 14.96 -13.43 -10.02
C GLN A 355 14.77 -14.92 -10.26
N THR A 356 15.52 -15.73 -9.53
CA THR A 356 15.43 -17.20 -9.58
C THR A 356 15.35 -17.71 -8.15
N ARG A 357 14.47 -18.69 -7.92
CA ARG A 357 14.37 -19.42 -6.67
C ARG A 357 14.35 -20.90 -6.96
N ALA A 358 15.19 -21.66 -6.25
CA ALA A 358 15.18 -23.10 -6.20
C ALA A 358 14.65 -23.56 -4.83
N THR A 359 13.78 -24.56 -4.83
CA THR A 359 13.26 -25.21 -3.63
C THR A 359 13.57 -26.70 -3.70
N HIS A 360 14.10 -27.28 -2.62
CA HIS A 360 14.43 -28.69 -2.52
C HIS A 360 13.91 -29.27 -1.21
N THR A 361 13.13 -30.33 -1.31
CA THR A 361 12.61 -31.07 -0.14
C THR A 361 13.39 -32.37 0.04
N THR A 362 13.79 -32.67 1.27
CA THR A 362 14.52 -33.91 1.60
C THR A 362 14.33 -34.27 3.07
N THR A 363 14.54 -35.55 3.41
CA THR A 363 14.55 -36.03 4.80
C THR A 363 15.97 -36.31 5.21
N ILE A 364 16.42 -35.72 6.32
CA ILE A 364 17.75 -35.91 6.90
C ILE A 364 17.58 -36.49 8.31
N GLY A 365 17.85 -37.79 8.46
CA GLY A 365 17.61 -38.49 9.72
C GLY A 365 16.13 -38.51 10.10
N ALA A 366 15.75 -37.83 11.18
CA ALA A 366 14.38 -37.75 11.67
C ALA A 366 13.68 -36.40 11.31
N THR A 367 14.32 -35.54 10.49
CA THR A 367 13.82 -34.22 10.14
C THR A 367 13.50 -34.13 8.65
N ASP A 368 12.37 -33.50 8.33
CA ASP A 368 12.05 -33.12 6.95
C ASP A 368 12.47 -31.69 6.73
N HIS A 369 13.17 -31.45 5.62
CA HIS A 369 13.73 -30.16 5.24
C HIS A 369 13.10 -29.66 3.94
N LYS A 370 12.77 -28.37 3.89
CA LYS A 370 12.43 -27.65 2.66
C LYS A 370 13.38 -26.47 2.50
N PHE A 371 14.52 -26.74 1.82
CA PHE A 371 15.49 -25.70 1.50
C PHE A 371 14.96 -24.79 0.42
N SER A 372 15.17 -23.49 0.56
CA SER A 372 14.85 -22.48 -0.45
C SER A 372 16.04 -21.53 -0.62
N ALA A 373 16.54 -21.43 -1.84
CA ALA A 373 17.62 -20.51 -2.21
C ALA A 373 17.15 -19.57 -3.31
N GLY A 374 17.34 -18.27 -3.13
CA GLY A 374 16.92 -17.26 -4.09
C GLY A 374 18.03 -16.28 -4.43
N VAL A 375 18.05 -15.85 -5.70
CA VAL A 375 18.91 -14.77 -6.19
C VAL A 375 18.05 -13.79 -6.97
N ARG A 376 18.24 -12.48 -6.74
CA ARG A 376 17.60 -11.41 -7.50
C ARG A 376 18.63 -10.37 -7.91
N TYR A 377 18.74 -10.14 -9.22
CA TYR A 377 19.39 -8.95 -9.77
C TYR A 377 18.29 -7.95 -10.13
N HIS A 378 18.44 -6.72 -9.62
CA HIS A 378 17.45 -5.67 -9.78
C HIS A 378 18.10 -4.35 -10.14
N TYR A 379 17.46 -3.61 -11.00
CA TYR A 379 17.80 -2.22 -11.30
C TYR A 379 16.55 -1.37 -11.21
N ASP A 380 16.64 -0.24 -10.53
CA ASP A 380 15.62 0.81 -10.62
C ASP A 380 16.21 2.21 -10.74
N GLN A 381 15.42 3.12 -11.27
CA GLN A 381 15.81 4.49 -11.51
C GLN A 381 14.58 5.41 -11.42
N ILE A 382 14.78 6.60 -10.86
CA ILE A 382 13.90 7.75 -11.04
C ILE A 382 14.63 8.87 -11.78
N ARG A 383 13.98 9.48 -12.76
CA ARG A 383 14.37 10.72 -13.41
C ARG A 383 13.35 11.80 -13.07
N ARG A 384 13.79 12.85 -12.39
CA ARG A 384 12.99 14.04 -12.08
C ARG A 384 13.34 15.13 -13.09
N PHE A 385 12.31 15.75 -13.72
CA PHE A 385 12.48 16.81 -14.70
C PHE A 385 11.37 17.83 -14.51
N GLN A 386 11.48 18.57 -13.40
CA GLN A 386 10.42 19.41 -12.85
C GLN A 386 10.54 20.86 -13.32
N PHE A 387 9.41 21.54 -13.41
CA PHE A 387 9.35 22.98 -13.70
C PHE A 387 8.15 23.61 -12.99
N ASN A 388 8.17 24.95 -12.86
CA ASN A 388 7.12 25.70 -12.20
C ASN A 388 6.33 26.51 -13.22
N GLU A 389 5.08 26.77 -12.88
CA GLU A 389 4.18 27.70 -13.54
C GLU A 389 3.71 28.72 -12.50
N ASP A 390 3.88 30.02 -12.77
CA ASP A 390 3.41 31.08 -11.87
C ASP A 390 2.12 31.68 -12.45
N TYR A 391 1.05 31.65 -11.67
CA TYR A 391 -0.26 32.18 -12.00
C TYR A 391 -0.50 33.47 -11.23
N THR A 392 -0.76 34.58 -11.94
CA THR A 392 -1.15 35.84 -11.31
C THR A 392 -2.65 36.05 -11.50
N GLN A 393 -3.33 36.40 -10.42
CA GLN A 393 -4.77 36.64 -10.39
C GLN A 393 -5.07 38.02 -9.78
N ASP A 394 -6.23 38.56 -10.13
CA ASP A 394 -6.81 39.73 -9.50
C ASP A 394 -7.59 39.39 -8.24
N SER A 395 -8.20 40.40 -7.58
CA SER A 395 -8.97 40.21 -6.35
C SER A 395 -10.30 39.45 -6.52
N SER A 396 -10.71 39.14 -7.74
CA SER A 396 -11.85 38.27 -8.01
C SER A 396 -11.46 36.81 -8.33
N GLY A 397 -10.15 36.50 -8.27
CA GLY A 397 -9.59 35.21 -8.60
C GLY A 397 -9.45 34.94 -10.10
N ALA A 398 -9.75 35.92 -10.95
CA ALA A 398 -9.54 35.77 -12.39
C ALA A 398 -8.05 35.80 -12.74
N ILE A 399 -7.59 34.82 -13.51
CA ILE A 399 -6.19 34.74 -13.95
C ILE A 399 -5.89 35.84 -14.98
N THR A 400 -4.96 36.73 -14.61
CA THR A 400 -4.54 37.86 -15.46
C THR A 400 -3.26 37.58 -16.24
N SER A 401 -2.39 36.71 -15.73
CA SER A 401 -1.20 36.25 -16.44
C SER A 401 -0.70 34.89 -15.96
N ARG A 402 0.06 34.22 -16.84
CA ARG A 402 0.77 32.99 -16.55
C ARG A 402 2.19 33.06 -17.06
N SER A 403 3.14 32.55 -16.32
CA SER A 403 4.55 32.45 -16.70
C SER A 403 5.04 31.04 -16.47
N ASP A 404 5.57 30.40 -17.49
CA ASP A 404 6.06 29.02 -17.45
C ASP A 404 7.58 29.01 -17.29
N GLY A 405 8.07 28.27 -16.32
CA GLY A 405 9.48 27.99 -16.15
C GLY A 405 10.00 27.00 -17.20
N ALA A 406 11.28 27.07 -17.50
CA ALA A 406 11.90 26.11 -18.42
C ALA A 406 11.86 24.69 -17.83
N PRO A 407 11.60 23.64 -18.63
CA PRO A 407 11.66 22.25 -18.20
C PRO A 407 12.99 21.93 -17.48
N GLY A 408 12.90 21.31 -16.31
CA GLY A 408 14.05 20.98 -15.45
C GLY A 408 14.49 22.11 -14.51
N SER A 409 13.94 23.34 -14.60
CA SER A 409 14.34 24.49 -13.77
C SER A 409 14.00 24.35 -12.28
N ALA A 410 13.05 23.47 -11.94
CA ALA A 410 12.62 23.20 -10.57
C ALA A 410 13.03 21.80 -10.07
N GLY A 411 13.95 21.15 -10.75
CA GLY A 411 14.49 19.85 -10.41
C GLY A 411 14.89 19.02 -11.63
N ASN A 412 16.20 18.85 -11.81
CA ASN A 412 16.77 18.07 -12.90
C ASN A 412 17.75 17.02 -12.34
N ARG A 413 17.20 15.86 -11.94
CA ARG A 413 17.93 14.84 -11.15
C ARG A 413 17.66 13.44 -11.64
N ARG A 414 18.62 12.57 -11.38
CA ARG A 414 18.51 11.13 -11.57
C ARG A 414 19.05 10.39 -10.34
N GLN A 415 18.27 9.48 -9.83
CA GLN A 415 18.65 8.54 -8.79
C GLN A 415 18.53 7.14 -9.37
N LYS A 416 19.51 6.29 -9.15
CA LYS A 416 19.50 4.91 -9.62
C LYS A 416 20.15 3.97 -8.62
N THR A 417 19.65 2.75 -8.56
CA THR A 417 20.18 1.67 -7.75
C THR A 417 20.25 0.39 -8.57
N THR A 418 21.39 -0.29 -8.53
CA THR A 418 21.51 -1.69 -8.89
C THR A 418 21.61 -2.50 -7.60
N ALA A 419 20.92 -3.61 -7.50
CA ALA A 419 20.92 -4.47 -6.32
C ALA A 419 21.11 -5.94 -6.70
N LEU A 420 21.99 -6.63 -5.98
CA LEU A 420 22.11 -8.09 -6.01
C LEU A 420 21.70 -8.63 -4.65
N ALA A 421 20.62 -9.39 -4.60
CA ALA A 421 20.11 -9.99 -3.38
C ALA A 421 20.20 -11.51 -3.43
N ILE A 422 20.68 -12.12 -2.34
CA ILE A 422 20.75 -13.58 -2.16
C ILE A 422 20.05 -13.91 -0.87
N ASN A 423 19.19 -14.92 -0.86
CA ASN A 423 18.52 -15.40 0.34
C ASN A 423 18.57 -16.91 0.43
N LEU A 424 18.60 -17.41 1.68
CA LEU A 424 18.57 -18.83 2.02
C LEU A 424 17.60 -19.02 3.18
N GLU A 425 16.73 -20.00 3.09
CA GLU A 425 15.81 -20.43 4.13
C GLU A 425 15.77 -21.96 4.21
N ASP A 426 15.53 -22.50 5.40
CA ASP A 426 15.23 -23.92 5.60
C ASP A 426 13.98 -24.07 6.49
N GLU A 427 12.96 -24.74 6.02
CA GLU A 427 11.82 -25.13 6.84
C GLU A 427 12.04 -26.56 7.32
N ILE A 428 12.32 -26.68 8.62
CA ILE A 428 12.69 -27.93 9.29
C ILE A 428 11.50 -28.43 10.09
N LYS A 429 11.01 -29.64 9.80
CA LYS A 429 9.95 -30.31 10.55
C LYS A 429 10.52 -31.47 11.35
N TYR A 430 10.26 -31.48 12.65
CA TYR A 430 10.64 -32.53 13.57
C TYR A 430 9.53 -32.80 14.59
N GLY A 431 8.82 -33.91 14.44
CA GLY A 431 7.67 -34.25 15.27
C GLY A 431 6.61 -33.13 15.25
N LYS A 432 6.42 -32.44 16.38
CA LYS A 432 5.47 -31.35 16.55
C LYS A 432 6.07 -29.96 16.26
N TRP A 433 7.36 -29.87 15.99
CA TRP A 433 8.07 -28.64 15.72
C TRP A 433 8.16 -28.35 14.23
N THR A 434 7.97 -27.11 13.86
CA THR A 434 8.40 -26.54 12.59
C THR A 434 9.28 -25.33 12.90
N VAL A 435 10.53 -25.32 12.44
CA VAL A 435 11.49 -24.22 12.66
C VAL A 435 11.94 -23.73 11.31
N LYS A 436 11.98 -22.41 11.12
CA LYS A 436 12.33 -21.81 9.83
C LYS A 436 13.36 -20.69 10.00
N PRO A 437 14.67 -21.00 10.04
CA PRO A 437 15.74 -20.01 9.96
C PRO A 437 15.89 -19.52 8.53
N GLY A 438 16.35 -18.27 8.41
CA GLY A 438 16.66 -17.70 7.11
C GLY A 438 17.53 -16.46 7.19
N VAL A 439 18.25 -16.18 6.11
CA VAL A 439 19.15 -15.04 5.95
C VAL A 439 19.04 -14.48 4.54
N ARG A 440 19.17 -13.20 4.43
CA ARG A 440 19.24 -12.46 3.16
C ARG A 440 20.37 -11.46 3.19
N TYR A 441 21.17 -11.41 2.14
CA TYR A 441 22.17 -10.40 1.88
C TYR A 441 21.80 -9.62 0.63
N GLU A 442 21.90 -8.30 0.69
CA GLU A 442 21.77 -7.43 -0.47
C GLU A 442 23.01 -6.57 -0.63
N HIS A 443 23.57 -6.50 -1.84
CA HIS A 443 24.60 -5.56 -2.21
C HIS A 443 24.02 -4.50 -3.13
N LEU A 444 24.25 -3.22 -2.79
CA LEU A 444 23.63 -2.06 -3.44
C LEU A 444 24.71 -1.19 -4.07
N TRP A 445 24.50 -0.81 -5.32
CA TRP A 445 25.28 0.21 -6.04
C TRP A 445 24.35 1.38 -6.30
N GLN A 446 24.50 2.48 -5.55
CA GLN A 446 23.64 3.65 -5.63
C GLN A 446 24.36 4.83 -6.24
N ARG A 447 23.65 5.62 -7.08
CA ARG A 447 24.19 6.83 -7.69
C ARG A 447 23.14 7.92 -7.71
N PHE A 448 23.52 9.13 -7.30
CA PHE A 448 22.76 10.37 -7.38
C PHE A 448 23.43 11.32 -8.35
N GLN A 449 22.64 11.87 -9.28
CA GLN A 449 23.10 12.84 -10.26
C GLN A 449 22.15 14.04 -10.29
N ARG A 450 22.72 15.25 -10.28
CA ARG A 450 22.02 16.51 -10.49
C ARG A 450 22.59 17.18 -11.73
N PHE A 451 21.76 17.82 -12.54
CA PHE A 451 22.11 18.41 -13.83
C PHE A 451 21.71 19.88 -13.88
N ALA A 452 22.35 20.66 -14.74
CA ALA A 452 21.95 22.03 -15.02
C ALA A 452 20.42 22.15 -15.27
N PRO A 453 19.80 23.28 -14.89
CA PRO A 453 20.39 24.52 -14.38
C PRO A 453 20.73 24.50 -12.88
N GLU A 454 20.46 23.41 -12.17
CA GLU A 454 20.92 23.24 -10.79
C GLU A 454 22.45 23.01 -10.76
N SER A 455 23.09 23.22 -9.60
CA SER A 455 24.51 22.89 -9.43
C SER A 455 24.76 21.40 -9.70
N GLU A 456 25.62 21.10 -10.67
CA GLU A 456 25.89 19.72 -11.07
C GLU A 456 26.51 18.92 -9.93
N GLN A 457 26.03 17.72 -9.76
CA GLN A 457 26.54 16.75 -8.76
C GLN A 457 26.50 15.36 -9.35
N ASP A 458 27.51 14.55 -9.00
CA ASP A 458 27.57 13.13 -9.30
C ASP A 458 28.20 12.40 -8.10
N ARG A 459 27.40 11.63 -7.39
CA ARG A 459 27.81 10.93 -6.16
C ARG A 459 27.40 9.48 -6.25
N GLU A 460 28.22 8.60 -5.72
CA GLU A 460 27.94 7.15 -5.67
C GLU A 460 28.35 6.55 -4.32
N ARG A 461 27.68 5.45 -3.97
CA ARG A 461 27.99 4.61 -2.82
C ARG A 461 27.66 3.17 -3.13
N ASN A 462 28.51 2.25 -2.68
CA ASN A 462 28.20 0.81 -2.64
C ASN A 462 28.34 0.31 -1.21
N TYR A 463 27.39 -0.53 -0.83
CA TYR A 463 27.37 -1.12 0.50
C TYR A 463 26.53 -2.38 0.50
N GLY A 464 26.68 -3.19 1.54
CA GLY A 464 25.92 -4.41 1.73
C GLY A 464 25.06 -4.32 2.99
N VAL A 465 23.86 -4.92 2.94
CA VAL A 465 22.97 -5.06 4.09
C VAL A 465 22.62 -6.52 4.30
N VAL A 466 22.46 -6.90 5.56
CA VAL A 466 22.04 -8.25 5.96
C VAL A 466 20.71 -8.16 6.69
N THR A 467 19.73 -8.93 6.26
CA THR A 467 18.50 -9.20 7.00
C THR A 467 18.42 -10.68 7.32
N GLY A 468 17.62 -11.04 8.30
CA GLY A 468 17.48 -12.45 8.63
C GLY A 468 16.79 -12.64 9.96
N GLY A 469 16.50 -13.89 10.25
CA GLY A 469 15.80 -14.25 11.44
C GLY A 469 15.39 -15.71 11.43
N GLY A 470 14.47 -16.04 12.28
CA GLY A 470 13.87 -17.36 12.31
C GLY A 470 12.65 -17.36 13.18
N ASN A 471 11.82 -18.36 12.92
CA ASN A 471 10.63 -18.62 13.70
C ASN A 471 10.50 -20.10 14.00
N ALA A 472 9.74 -20.39 15.04
CA ALA A 472 9.42 -21.76 15.45
C ALA A 472 7.93 -21.85 15.74
N ASN A 473 7.31 -22.92 15.30
CA ASN A 473 5.93 -23.29 15.63
C ASN A 473 5.92 -24.65 16.32
N TYR A 474 5.15 -24.78 17.39
CA TYR A 474 4.95 -26.03 18.12
C TYR A 474 3.46 -26.38 18.15
N LYS A 475 3.11 -27.53 17.59
CA LYS A 475 1.75 -28.08 17.66
C LYS A 475 1.48 -28.67 19.02
N LEU A 476 0.74 -27.97 19.87
CA LEU A 476 0.30 -28.51 21.17
C LEU A 476 -0.62 -29.71 20.94
N ASN A 477 -1.58 -29.56 20.03
CA ASN A 477 -2.52 -30.60 19.57
C ASN A 477 -3.03 -30.25 18.17
N ASP A 478 -3.98 -31.01 17.62
CA ASP A 478 -4.55 -30.80 16.29
C ASP A 478 -5.33 -29.48 16.13
N ARG A 479 -5.62 -28.79 17.22
CA ARG A 479 -6.41 -27.55 17.25
C ARG A 479 -5.64 -26.33 17.66
N GLN A 480 -4.47 -26.51 18.28
CA GLN A 480 -3.73 -25.41 18.89
C GLN A 480 -2.24 -25.50 18.60
N ASP A 481 -1.70 -24.37 18.16
CA ASP A 481 -0.26 -24.15 18.04
C ASP A 481 0.15 -22.94 18.87
N ILE A 482 1.43 -22.92 19.25
CA ILE A 482 2.15 -21.75 19.73
C ILE A 482 3.32 -21.50 18.79
N PHE A 483 3.63 -20.24 18.57
CA PHE A 483 4.75 -19.85 17.71
C PHE A 483 5.46 -18.62 18.25
N GLY A 484 6.69 -18.44 17.81
CA GLY A 484 7.46 -17.25 18.11
C GLY A 484 8.61 -17.08 17.13
N GLY A 485 9.13 -15.88 17.04
CA GLY A 485 10.20 -15.59 16.12
C GLY A 485 10.95 -14.30 16.42
N VAL A 486 12.10 -14.16 15.78
CA VAL A 486 12.93 -12.96 15.77
C VAL A 486 13.31 -12.62 14.36
N PHE A 487 13.32 -11.33 14.04
CA PHE A 487 13.66 -10.85 12.71
C PHE A 487 14.45 -9.54 12.76
N ARG A 488 15.55 -9.46 12.00
CA ARG A 488 16.25 -8.21 11.70
C ARG A 488 15.79 -7.68 10.36
N GLY A 489 15.04 -6.57 10.38
CA GLY A 489 14.59 -5.83 9.20
C GLY A 489 15.56 -4.73 8.81
N VAL A 490 15.45 -4.26 7.55
CA VAL A 490 16.21 -3.12 7.01
C VAL A 490 15.31 -2.30 6.09
N SER A 491 15.46 -0.96 6.15
CA SER A 491 14.95 -0.05 5.12
C SER A 491 16.10 0.84 4.63
N THR A 492 16.48 0.66 3.37
CA THR A 492 17.63 1.38 2.79
C THR A 492 17.27 2.82 2.44
N PRO A 493 18.13 3.83 2.68
CA PRO A 493 17.90 5.19 2.21
C PRO A 493 17.94 5.25 0.69
N ASP A 494 17.30 6.28 0.12
CA ASP A 494 17.41 6.55 -1.30
C ASP A 494 18.81 7.10 -1.67
N PRO A 495 19.20 7.11 -2.97
CA PRO A 495 20.52 7.58 -3.38
C PRO A 495 20.81 9.04 -3.04
N SER A 496 19.79 9.91 -2.84
CA SER A 496 20.06 11.32 -2.51
C SER A 496 20.65 11.48 -1.11
N GLY A 497 20.19 10.71 -0.15
CA GLY A 497 20.73 10.67 1.21
C GLY A 497 21.93 9.74 1.35
N ALA A 498 21.80 8.51 0.85
CA ALA A 498 22.84 7.47 0.99
C ALA A 498 24.20 7.86 0.40
N THR A 499 24.24 8.66 -0.68
CA THR A 499 25.49 9.07 -1.34
C THR A 499 26.09 10.36 -0.80
N LYS A 500 25.50 11.00 0.22
CA LYS A 500 26.13 12.12 0.95
C LYS A 500 27.36 11.62 1.71
N THR A 501 28.17 12.53 2.22
CA THR A 501 29.43 12.23 2.92
C THR A 501 29.42 12.80 4.33
N GLY A 502 30.25 12.23 5.21
CA GLY A 502 30.36 12.68 6.59
C GLY A 502 29.03 12.53 7.36
N THR A 503 28.73 13.48 8.23
CA THR A 503 27.53 13.50 9.09
C THR A 503 26.22 13.75 8.35
N GLU A 504 26.29 14.18 7.09
CA GLU A 504 25.08 14.35 6.25
C GLU A 504 24.62 13.05 5.59
N ARG A 505 25.44 12.00 5.63
CA ARG A 505 25.09 10.71 5.03
C ARG A 505 23.97 10.06 5.81
N VAL A 506 22.98 9.61 5.09
CA VAL A 506 21.87 8.81 5.64
C VAL A 506 22.28 7.35 5.64
N GLU A 507 22.28 6.76 6.82
CA GLU A 507 22.52 5.33 7.00
C GLU A 507 21.20 4.53 6.84
N GLU A 508 21.32 3.23 6.73
CA GLU A 508 20.17 2.35 6.63
C GLU A 508 19.44 2.23 7.98
N GLU A 509 18.13 2.43 7.98
CA GLU A 509 17.28 2.06 9.12
C GLU A 509 17.32 0.56 9.33
N THR A 510 17.50 0.15 10.56
CA THR A 510 17.47 -1.25 10.97
C THR A 510 16.42 -1.47 12.07
N SER A 511 15.93 -2.70 12.17
CA SER A 511 15.03 -3.09 13.24
C SER A 511 15.32 -4.50 13.74
N ILE A 512 15.07 -4.73 15.04
CA ILE A 512 15.02 -6.07 15.61
C ILE A 512 13.65 -6.27 16.22
N GLY A 513 12.89 -7.19 15.63
CA GLY A 513 11.54 -7.51 16.04
C GLY A 513 11.43 -8.90 16.67
N TYR A 514 10.64 -9.00 17.71
CA TYR A 514 10.27 -10.26 18.39
C TYR A 514 8.76 -10.43 18.31
N GLU A 515 8.31 -11.67 18.13
CA GLU A 515 6.90 -12.01 18.18
C GLU A 515 6.69 -13.35 18.90
N PHE A 516 5.55 -13.44 19.59
CA PHE A 516 5.08 -14.68 20.20
C PHE A 516 3.55 -14.73 20.08
N GLY A 517 3.02 -15.89 19.67
CA GLY A 517 1.59 -16.03 19.48
C GLY A 517 1.06 -17.44 19.65
N THR A 518 -0.25 -17.55 19.65
CA THR A 518 -0.98 -18.82 19.66
C THR A 518 -2.15 -18.78 18.70
N ARG A 519 -2.42 -19.89 18.05
CA ARG A 519 -3.58 -20.12 17.18
C ARG A 519 -4.41 -21.25 17.72
N TYR A 520 -5.72 -21.06 17.76
CA TYR A 520 -6.65 -22.11 18.12
C TYR A 520 -7.78 -22.21 17.09
N THR A 521 -8.09 -23.42 16.63
CA THR A 521 -9.08 -23.65 15.59
C THR A 521 -9.97 -24.84 15.94
N ARG A 522 -11.29 -24.66 15.77
CA ARG A 522 -12.31 -25.71 15.87
C ARG A 522 -13.23 -25.66 14.66
N PRO A 523 -12.81 -26.25 13.52
CA PRO A 523 -13.57 -26.18 12.27
C PRO A 523 -14.99 -26.73 12.41
N GLU A 524 -15.17 -27.79 13.23
CA GLU A 524 -16.45 -28.42 13.53
C GLU A 524 -17.45 -27.51 14.29
N HIS A 525 -16.96 -26.38 14.81
CA HIS A 525 -17.78 -25.34 15.43
C HIS A 525 -17.74 -24.02 14.67
N GLY A 526 -17.09 -23.97 13.50
CA GLY A 526 -16.89 -22.73 12.74
C GLY A 526 -16.07 -21.68 13.49
N PHE A 527 -15.12 -22.08 14.38
CA PHE A 527 -14.41 -21.19 15.27
C PHE A 527 -12.89 -21.20 15.00
N SER A 528 -12.29 -20.01 14.93
CA SER A 528 -10.84 -19.83 14.94
C SER A 528 -10.45 -18.55 15.65
N THR A 529 -9.29 -18.54 16.32
CA THR A 529 -8.74 -17.35 16.97
C THR A 529 -7.21 -17.37 16.92
N GLU A 530 -6.63 -16.18 16.93
CA GLU A 530 -5.19 -15.94 17.00
C GLU A 530 -4.91 -14.77 17.95
N LEU A 531 -3.88 -14.91 18.78
CA LEU A 531 -3.36 -13.85 19.64
C LEU A 531 -1.85 -13.76 19.44
N ILE A 532 -1.33 -12.57 19.23
CA ILE A 532 0.09 -12.29 19.01
C ILE A 532 0.51 -11.11 19.87
N GLY A 533 1.61 -11.23 20.59
CA GLY A 533 2.36 -10.12 21.16
C GLY A 533 3.58 -9.83 20.29
N PHE A 534 3.91 -8.56 20.11
CA PHE A 534 5.09 -8.14 19.36
C PHE A 534 5.86 -7.03 20.07
N TRP A 535 7.16 -6.97 19.77
CA TRP A 535 8.08 -5.93 20.21
C TRP A 535 9.12 -5.69 19.14
N THR A 536 9.33 -4.42 18.73
CA THR A 536 10.31 -4.06 17.70
C THR A 536 11.03 -2.78 18.12
N ASP A 537 12.35 -2.83 18.14
CA ASP A 537 13.21 -1.65 18.29
C ASP A 537 13.74 -1.27 16.90
N PHE A 538 13.71 0.02 16.57
CA PHE A 538 14.19 0.61 15.33
C PHE A 538 15.32 1.57 15.62
N ASP A 539 16.43 1.40 14.89
CA ASP A 539 17.58 2.28 14.91
C ASP A 539 17.68 3.07 13.61
N ASP A 540 18.16 4.32 13.67
CA ASP A 540 18.41 5.18 12.50
C ASP A 540 17.16 5.38 11.61
N LEU A 541 16.00 5.67 12.22
CA LEU A 541 14.75 5.83 11.49
C LEU A 541 14.93 6.76 10.27
N VAL A 542 14.76 6.22 9.06
CA VAL A 542 14.88 6.97 7.81
C VAL A 542 13.55 7.63 7.49
N VAL A 543 13.52 8.95 7.52
CA VAL A 543 12.35 9.75 7.15
C VAL A 543 12.59 10.52 5.86
N SER A 544 11.52 10.82 5.13
CA SER A 544 11.58 11.57 3.88
C SER A 544 10.82 12.88 4.03
N ALA A 545 11.39 13.98 3.55
CA ALA A 545 10.66 15.24 3.43
C ALA A 545 9.48 15.05 2.46
N ILE A 546 8.27 15.27 2.95
CA ILE A 546 7.02 15.10 2.18
C ILE A 546 6.88 16.21 1.15
N THR A 547 7.43 17.39 1.45
CA THR A 547 7.34 18.58 0.64
C THR A 547 8.69 19.26 0.57
N GLY A 548 9.00 19.92 -0.54
CA GLY A 548 10.25 20.63 -0.72
C GLY A 548 10.07 22.12 -0.51
N ALA A 549 9.86 22.59 0.72
CA ALA A 549 9.96 24.00 1.06
C ALA A 549 11.35 24.32 1.62
N SER A 550 11.71 25.59 1.56
CA SER A 550 12.86 26.25 2.22
C SER A 550 14.23 25.54 2.15
N GLY A 551 14.55 24.82 1.06
CA GLY A 551 15.91 24.29 0.82
C GLY A 551 16.02 22.78 0.98
N ALA A 552 15.19 22.08 1.73
CA ALA A 552 15.06 20.63 1.62
C ALA A 552 14.34 20.26 0.33
N LEU A 553 14.90 19.32 -0.38
CA LEU A 553 14.36 18.91 -1.68
C LEU A 553 13.37 17.79 -1.44
N GLU A 554 12.13 17.96 -1.89
CA GLU A 554 11.08 16.94 -1.81
C GLU A 554 11.62 15.53 -2.06
N GLY A 555 11.45 14.64 -1.09
CA GLY A 555 11.96 13.26 -1.09
C GLY A 555 13.45 13.13 -0.79
N GLU A 556 14.11 14.12 -0.20
CA GLU A 556 15.40 13.90 0.50
C GLU A 556 15.14 13.16 1.81
N THR A 557 16.03 12.25 2.14
CA THR A 557 15.96 11.44 3.37
C THR A 557 16.96 11.92 4.41
N SER A 558 16.61 11.72 5.68
CA SER A 558 17.47 11.94 6.84
C SER A 558 17.27 10.82 7.87
N ASN A 559 18.26 10.59 8.74
CA ASN A 559 18.06 9.78 9.94
C ASN A 559 17.49 10.65 11.05
N LEU A 560 16.47 10.14 11.75
CA LEU A 560 15.76 10.90 12.79
C LEU A 560 16.17 10.51 14.20
N GLY A 561 16.40 9.23 14.48
CA GLY A 561 16.66 8.68 15.81
C GLY A 561 16.10 7.27 15.97
N GLU A 562 15.77 6.92 17.19
CA GLU A 562 15.33 5.57 17.57
C GLU A 562 13.83 5.56 17.89
N VAL A 563 13.17 4.46 17.57
CA VAL A 563 11.74 4.22 17.85
C VAL A 563 11.57 2.83 18.42
N ARG A 564 10.65 2.69 19.37
CA ARG A 564 10.17 1.41 19.89
C ARG A 564 8.70 1.23 19.58
N SER A 565 8.34 0.08 19.03
CA SER A 565 6.95 -0.31 18.85
C SER A 565 6.67 -1.66 19.50
N ARG A 566 5.58 -1.73 20.29
CA ARG A 566 5.15 -2.93 20.99
C ARG A 566 3.63 -3.00 21.03
N GLY A 567 3.10 -4.20 21.07
CA GLY A 567 1.65 -4.31 21.08
C GLY A 567 1.10 -5.73 21.07
N ILE A 568 -0.21 -5.79 20.88
CA ILE A 568 -1.00 -7.03 20.86
C ILE A 568 -1.89 -7.01 19.64
N GLU A 569 -1.90 -8.11 18.91
CA GLU A 569 -2.79 -8.40 17.80
C GLU A 569 -3.73 -9.55 18.18
N PHE A 570 -5.02 -9.36 18.00
CA PHE A 570 -6.02 -10.40 18.27
C PHE A 570 -7.00 -10.51 17.11
N GLN A 571 -7.36 -11.75 16.77
CA GLN A 571 -8.45 -12.01 15.84
C GLN A 571 -9.26 -13.20 16.26
N VAL A 572 -10.56 -13.15 15.96
CA VAL A 572 -11.48 -14.26 16.13
C VAL A 572 -12.44 -14.31 14.95
N GLN A 573 -12.72 -15.52 14.49
CA GLN A 573 -13.76 -15.81 13.49
C GLN A 573 -14.68 -16.87 14.07
N TYR A 574 -15.98 -16.70 13.88
CA TYR A 574 -16.97 -17.62 14.39
C TYR A 574 -18.22 -17.65 13.49
N ASP A 575 -18.61 -18.82 13.06
CA ASP A 575 -19.90 -19.05 12.42
C ASP A 575 -20.75 -20.02 13.26
N PRO A 576 -21.72 -19.53 14.04
CA PRO A 576 -22.59 -20.37 14.85
C PRO A 576 -23.45 -21.33 14.02
N ALA A 577 -23.68 -21.05 12.76
CA ALA A 577 -24.46 -21.92 11.87
C ALA A 577 -23.82 -23.29 11.68
N VAL A 578 -22.48 -23.33 11.64
CA VAL A 578 -21.71 -24.59 11.50
C VAL A 578 -22.01 -25.55 12.64
N SER A 579 -21.97 -25.08 13.90
CA SER A 579 -22.20 -25.94 15.07
C SER A 579 -23.69 -26.25 15.34
N ARG A 580 -24.58 -25.37 14.88
CA ARG A 580 -26.04 -25.48 15.10
C ARG A 580 -26.80 -26.09 13.95
N GLY A 581 -26.11 -26.34 12.81
CA GLY A 581 -26.72 -26.90 11.60
C GLY A 581 -27.80 -25.98 10.98
N TRP A 582 -27.60 -24.66 11.02
CA TRP A 582 -28.54 -23.72 10.40
C TRP A 582 -28.51 -23.87 8.87
N SER A 583 -29.61 -23.51 8.22
CA SER A 583 -29.73 -23.52 6.76
C SER A 583 -29.10 -22.29 6.09
N PHE A 584 -28.50 -21.39 6.84
CA PHE A 584 -27.83 -20.17 6.41
C PHE A 584 -26.55 -19.98 7.22
N ASN A 585 -25.54 -19.28 6.68
CA ASN A 585 -24.35 -18.90 7.41
C ASN A 585 -24.57 -17.59 8.16
N ASN A 586 -23.94 -17.48 9.34
CA ASN A 586 -23.92 -16.25 10.13
C ASN A 586 -22.49 -15.97 10.59
N PRO A 587 -21.59 -15.64 9.64
CA PRO A 587 -20.19 -15.42 9.96
C PRO A 587 -20.01 -14.16 10.81
N TRP A 588 -19.21 -14.27 11.85
CA TRP A 588 -18.72 -13.19 12.68
C TRP A 588 -17.20 -13.14 12.59
N TYR A 589 -16.66 -11.94 12.56
CA TYR A 589 -15.23 -11.72 12.80
C TYR A 589 -15.03 -10.52 13.73
N PHE A 590 -13.96 -10.56 14.46
CA PHE A 590 -13.45 -9.45 15.24
C PHE A 590 -11.93 -9.44 15.15
N THR A 591 -11.35 -8.29 14.86
CA THR A 591 -9.90 -8.05 14.86
C THR A 591 -9.62 -6.87 15.78
N PHE A 592 -8.55 -6.95 16.52
CA PHE A 592 -8.13 -5.91 17.46
C PHE A 592 -6.61 -5.77 17.42
N THR A 593 -6.14 -4.54 17.48
CA THR A 593 -4.73 -4.21 17.63
C THR A 593 -4.59 -3.12 18.69
N TYR A 594 -3.69 -3.36 19.63
CA TYR A 594 -3.11 -2.33 20.47
C TYR A 594 -1.66 -2.14 20.05
N THR A 595 -1.25 -0.90 19.78
CA THR A 595 0.13 -0.54 19.39
C THR A 595 0.57 0.66 20.21
N ASN A 596 1.65 0.54 20.95
CA ASN A 596 2.36 1.65 21.53
C ASN A 596 3.66 1.83 20.74
N ALA A 597 3.73 2.90 19.95
CA ALA A 597 4.90 3.27 19.15
C ALA A 597 5.43 4.63 19.61
N GLU A 598 6.62 4.66 20.18
CA GLU A 598 7.19 5.84 20.82
C GLU A 598 8.65 6.07 20.39
N PHE A 599 9.07 7.32 20.33
CA PHE A 599 10.47 7.68 20.20
C PHE A 599 11.20 7.30 21.49
N THR A 600 12.40 6.74 21.38
CA THR A 600 13.29 6.40 22.49
C THR A 600 14.53 7.29 22.54
N SER A 601 14.58 8.30 21.67
CA SER A 601 15.59 9.35 21.65
C SER A 601 15.00 10.64 21.06
N ASP A 602 15.56 11.78 21.43
CA ASP A 602 15.19 13.06 20.83
C ASP A 602 15.57 13.06 19.34
N ALA A 603 14.72 13.68 18.52
CA ALA A 603 15.00 13.85 17.09
C ALA A 603 16.33 14.59 16.87
N ALA A 604 17.18 14.02 16.02
CA ALA A 604 18.45 14.64 15.68
C ALA A 604 18.24 16.04 15.10
N SER A 605 19.01 17.01 15.58
CA SER A 605 18.90 18.44 15.16
C SER A 605 19.05 18.66 13.66
N ALA A 606 19.73 17.77 12.96
CA ALA A 606 19.88 17.80 11.48
C ALA A 606 18.58 17.40 10.74
N ALA A 607 17.59 16.83 11.44
CA ALA A 607 16.29 16.49 10.90
C ALA A 607 15.24 17.61 11.09
N ILE A 608 15.62 18.71 11.71
CA ILE A 608 14.73 19.86 11.95
C ILE A 608 14.58 20.63 10.64
N ASP A 609 13.62 20.21 9.84
CA ASP A 609 13.07 20.98 8.73
C ASP A 609 11.63 21.33 9.11
N GLU A 610 11.25 22.60 8.98
CA GLU A 610 9.88 23.08 9.28
C GLU A 610 8.78 22.30 8.54
N GLU A 611 9.15 21.52 7.52
CA GLU A 611 8.23 20.69 6.75
C GLU A 611 8.28 19.18 7.08
N ASN A 612 9.19 18.77 7.96
CA ASN A 612 9.24 17.40 8.46
C ASN A 612 8.27 17.24 9.64
N ILE A 613 7.28 16.37 9.52
CA ILE A 613 6.29 16.10 10.59
C ILE A 613 6.91 15.49 11.85
N PHE A 614 8.14 15.02 11.79
CA PHE A 614 8.87 14.47 12.93
C PHE A 614 9.69 15.51 13.67
N THR A 615 9.71 16.78 13.19
CA THR A 615 10.42 17.88 13.86
C THR A 615 9.88 18.04 15.28
N GLY A 616 10.79 18.14 16.23
CA GLY A 616 10.44 18.32 17.65
C GLY A 616 10.09 17.03 18.40
N ALA A 617 10.17 15.86 17.76
CA ALA A 617 9.99 14.60 18.45
C ALA A 617 11.02 14.44 19.58
N LYS A 618 10.58 13.98 20.73
CA LYS A 618 11.38 13.75 21.94
C LYS A 618 11.18 12.32 22.44
N ASP A 619 12.11 11.89 23.26
CA ASP A 619 11.97 10.63 24.00
C ASP A 619 10.61 10.58 24.73
N GLY A 620 9.86 9.51 24.50
CA GLY A 620 8.51 9.29 25.02
C GLY A 620 7.37 9.87 24.18
N ASN A 621 7.63 10.63 23.10
CA ASN A 621 6.58 11.08 22.20
C ASN A 621 6.12 9.91 21.30
N GLU A 622 4.84 9.90 20.95
CA GLU A 622 4.25 8.93 20.03
C GLU A 622 4.65 9.18 18.57
N VAL A 623 4.77 8.11 17.81
CA VAL A 623 5.01 8.19 16.36
C VAL A 623 3.76 8.73 15.66
N PRO A 624 3.84 9.80 14.87
CA PRO A 624 2.67 10.37 14.19
C PRO A 624 1.93 9.38 13.31
N TYR A 625 0.61 9.49 13.28
CA TYR A 625 -0.27 8.61 12.48
C TYR A 625 -0.17 7.12 12.82
N VAL A 626 0.19 6.77 14.02
CA VAL A 626 0.11 5.39 14.52
C VAL A 626 -0.92 5.35 15.64
N PRO A 627 -2.11 4.77 15.41
CA PRO A 627 -3.15 4.70 16.42
C PRO A 627 -2.80 3.67 17.50
N ASP A 628 -3.06 4.01 18.76
CA ASP A 628 -2.91 3.09 19.88
C ASP A 628 -3.89 1.91 19.77
N VAL A 629 -5.12 2.18 19.38
CA VAL A 629 -6.19 1.19 19.30
C VAL A 629 -6.83 1.21 17.92
N GLN A 630 -6.93 0.04 17.33
CA GLN A 630 -7.81 -0.17 16.18
C GLN A 630 -8.54 -1.50 16.31
N PHE A 631 -9.77 -1.56 15.84
CA PHE A 631 -10.49 -2.83 15.70
C PHE A 631 -11.41 -2.82 14.49
N ALA A 632 -11.69 -4.03 13.98
CA ALA A 632 -12.75 -4.23 13.01
C ALA A 632 -13.66 -5.37 13.50
N ILE A 633 -14.96 -5.19 13.29
CA ILE A 633 -16.00 -6.17 13.64
C ILE A 633 -16.94 -6.32 12.45
N GLY A 634 -17.29 -7.55 12.12
CA GLY A 634 -18.28 -7.78 11.08
C GLY A 634 -19.14 -8.99 11.34
N THR A 635 -20.31 -8.95 10.76
CA THR A 635 -21.27 -10.06 10.77
C THR A 635 -22.11 -10.04 9.51
N GLY A 636 -22.75 -11.17 9.23
CA GLY A 636 -23.66 -11.27 8.10
C GLY A 636 -24.68 -12.38 8.25
N PHE A 637 -25.66 -12.35 7.35
CA PHE A 637 -26.62 -13.43 7.14
C PHE A 637 -26.52 -13.83 5.67
N GLU A 638 -26.06 -15.06 5.43
CA GLU A 638 -25.81 -15.57 4.08
C GLU A 638 -26.71 -16.77 3.83
N PHE A 639 -27.81 -16.50 3.11
CA PHE A 639 -28.77 -17.51 2.64
C PHE A 639 -28.35 -18.02 1.25
N GLU A 640 -29.03 -19.02 0.71
CA GLU A 640 -28.71 -19.60 -0.59
C GLU A 640 -28.67 -18.55 -1.72
N LYS A 641 -29.60 -17.59 -1.72
CA LYS A 641 -29.71 -16.57 -2.77
C LYS A 641 -29.49 -15.15 -2.30
N PHE A 642 -29.54 -14.90 -1.00
CA PHE A 642 -29.49 -13.56 -0.45
C PHE A 642 -28.43 -13.48 0.63
N SER A 643 -27.64 -12.41 0.62
CA SER A 643 -26.74 -12.10 1.72
C SER A 643 -26.83 -10.64 2.11
N ILE A 644 -26.65 -10.38 3.42
CA ILE A 644 -26.44 -9.06 3.98
C ILE A 644 -25.26 -9.13 4.94
N ASN A 645 -24.31 -8.19 4.83
CA ASN A 645 -23.15 -8.14 5.69
C ASN A 645 -22.95 -6.72 6.22
N PHE A 646 -22.48 -6.62 7.45
CA PHE A 646 -22.12 -5.39 8.14
C PHE A 646 -20.65 -5.43 8.54
N ASP A 647 -19.97 -4.29 8.49
CA ASP A 647 -18.54 -4.13 8.72
C ASP A 647 -18.32 -2.82 9.47
N GLY A 648 -17.92 -2.89 10.75
CA GLY A 648 -17.58 -1.75 11.59
C GLY A 648 -16.05 -1.67 11.76
N GLN A 649 -15.49 -0.46 11.66
CA GLN A 649 -14.05 -0.22 11.80
C GLN A 649 -13.83 0.99 12.71
N TYR A 650 -13.03 0.81 13.76
CA TYR A 650 -12.62 1.88 14.69
C TYR A 650 -11.12 2.09 14.63
N ILE A 651 -10.73 3.35 14.67
CA ILE A 651 -9.34 3.81 14.76
C ILE A 651 -9.33 4.91 15.84
N SER A 652 -8.44 4.79 16.82
CA SER A 652 -8.26 5.85 17.84
C SER A 652 -7.60 7.10 17.25
N GLU A 653 -7.70 8.22 17.94
CA GLU A 653 -7.00 9.46 17.59
C GLU A 653 -5.49 9.24 17.44
N THR A 654 -4.83 10.11 16.66
CA THR A 654 -3.37 10.13 16.49
C THR A 654 -2.86 11.54 16.43
N PHE A 655 -1.58 11.74 16.76
CA PHE A 655 -0.93 13.02 16.53
C PHE A 655 -0.57 13.21 15.05
N GLY A 656 -0.69 14.45 14.55
CA GLY A 656 -0.27 14.81 13.19
C GLY A 656 1.23 15.01 13.06
N THR A 657 1.92 15.28 14.17
CA THR A 657 3.36 15.61 14.21
C THR A 657 4.08 14.98 15.41
N GLY A 658 5.39 14.80 15.29
CA GLY A 658 6.22 14.09 16.28
C GLY A 658 6.44 14.82 17.60
N ASP A 659 6.16 16.12 17.68
CA ASP A 659 6.13 16.88 18.93
C ASP A 659 4.86 16.63 19.76
N ASN A 660 3.94 15.83 19.22
CA ASN A 660 2.64 15.50 19.80
C ASN A 660 1.77 16.74 20.10
N ALA A 661 1.79 17.71 19.21
CA ALA A 661 0.94 18.89 19.33
C ALA A 661 -0.55 18.50 19.26
N THR A 662 -1.36 19.10 20.14
CA THR A 662 -2.83 18.90 20.20
C THR A 662 -3.61 20.00 19.48
N THR A 663 -2.94 21.03 18.98
CA THR A 663 -3.54 22.18 18.30
C THR A 663 -2.77 22.52 17.04
N GLU A 664 -3.36 23.29 16.12
CA GLU A 664 -2.74 23.78 14.88
C GLU A 664 -1.63 24.82 15.11
N VAL A 665 -0.74 24.58 16.06
CA VAL A 665 0.36 25.51 16.39
C VAL A 665 1.67 24.75 16.35
N ASN A 666 2.60 25.21 15.51
CA ASN A 666 3.93 24.62 15.38
C ASN A 666 4.86 25.02 16.55
N LEU A 667 6.04 24.43 16.62
CA LEU A 667 7.05 24.68 17.65
C LEU A 667 7.50 26.17 17.78
N GLY A 668 7.35 26.93 16.71
CA GLY A 668 7.63 28.38 16.68
C GLY A 668 6.48 29.25 17.18
N GLY A 669 5.34 28.66 17.57
CA GLY A 669 4.13 29.37 18.00
C GLY A 669 3.29 29.95 16.85
N ALA A 670 3.59 29.55 15.59
CA ALA A 670 2.82 29.95 14.42
C ALA A 670 1.75 28.90 14.10
N ALA A 671 0.62 29.35 13.55
CA ALA A 671 -0.42 28.44 13.05
C ALA A 671 0.10 27.57 11.91
N ASP A 672 -0.16 26.28 11.98
CA ASP A 672 0.19 25.30 10.94
C ASP A 672 -0.80 24.12 10.97
N PRO A 673 -1.63 23.95 9.93
CA PRO A 673 -2.71 22.96 9.93
C PRO A 673 -2.22 21.50 9.82
N ARG A 674 -0.92 21.25 9.71
CA ARG A 674 -0.34 19.90 9.82
C ARG A 674 -0.24 19.42 11.26
N PHE A 675 -0.17 20.37 12.23
CA PHE A 675 -0.12 20.11 13.67
C PHE A 675 -1.53 19.87 14.22
N GLY A 676 -1.62 19.23 15.37
CA GLY A 676 -2.87 18.88 16.02
C GLY A 676 -3.24 17.40 15.89
N LEU A 677 -4.36 17.06 16.46
CA LEU A 677 -4.88 15.68 16.47
C LEU A 677 -5.58 15.33 15.14
N VAL A 678 -5.49 14.08 14.79
CA VAL A 678 -6.36 13.41 13.80
C VAL A 678 -7.39 12.64 14.60
N ASP A 679 -8.67 12.86 14.34
CA ASP A 679 -9.78 12.37 15.14
C ASP A 679 -9.82 10.83 15.23
N ASP A 680 -10.36 10.33 16.35
CA ASP A 680 -10.84 8.96 16.37
C ASP A 680 -12.09 8.81 15.50
N VAL A 681 -12.29 7.65 14.93
CA VAL A 681 -13.43 7.41 14.02
C VAL A 681 -13.94 5.99 14.10
N PHE A 682 -15.27 5.85 14.10
CA PHE A 682 -15.95 4.57 13.86
C PHE A 682 -16.74 4.64 12.56
N LEU A 683 -16.39 3.81 11.60
CA LEU A 683 -17.04 3.72 10.29
C LEU A 683 -17.83 2.43 10.18
N LEU A 684 -19.10 2.54 9.79
CA LEU A 684 -19.98 1.41 9.55
C LEU A 684 -20.29 1.29 8.05
N ASP A 685 -20.01 0.12 7.48
CA ASP A 685 -20.31 -0.24 6.10
C ASP A 685 -21.29 -1.41 6.06
N ALA A 686 -22.06 -1.54 4.98
CA ALA A 686 -22.91 -2.70 4.74
C ALA A 686 -22.90 -3.11 3.27
N SER A 687 -23.18 -4.38 3.03
CA SER A 687 -23.39 -4.91 1.68
C SER A 687 -24.59 -5.85 1.63
N MET A 688 -25.28 -5.86 0.49
CA MET A 688 -26.35 -6.79 0.16
C MET A 688 -26.07 -7.40 -1.20
N ALA A 689 -26.36 -8.69 -1.36
CA ALA A 689 -26.32 -9.34 -2.66
C ALA A 689 -27.48 -10.31 -2.83
N TYR A 690 -27.95 -10.45 -4.07
CA TYR A 690 -28.97 -11.40 -4.47
C TYR A 690 -28.51 -12.19 -5.70
N GLN A 691 -28.43 -13.50 -5.56
CA GLN A 691 -28.09 -14.45 -6.61
C GLN A 691 -29.36 -14.88 -7.35
N PHE A 692 -29.55 -14.43 -8.58
CA PHE A 692 -30.71 -14.82 -9.40
C PHE A 692 -30.62 -16.29 -9.85
N ASN A 693 -29.43 -16.66 -10.33
CA ASN A 693 -29.05 -18.00 -10.75
C ASN A 693 -27.52 -18.17 -10.63
N SER A 694 -26.96 -19.27 -11.08
CA SER A 694 -25.51 -19.53 -11.03
C SER A 694 -24.65 -18.45 -11.70
N ASN A 695 -25.21 -17.74 -12.66
CA ASN A 695 -24.49 -16.85 -13.58
C ASN A 695 -24.72 -15.36 -13.32
N VAL A 696 -25.79 -14.98 -12.57
CA VAL A 696 -26.20 -13.58 -12.42
C VAL A 696 -26.41 -13.23 -10.96
N LYS A 697 -25.70 -12.21 -10.49
CA LYS A 697 -25.79 -11.64 -9.13
C LYS A 697 -26.01 -10.14 -9.20
N ALA A 698 -26.94 -9.61 -8.42
CA ALA A 698 -27.05 -8.18 -8.13
C ALA A 698 -26.45 -7.89 -6.76
N PHE A 699 -25.88 -6.70 -6.57
CA PHE A 699 -25.34 -6.29 -5.29
C PHE A 699 -25.53 -4.79 -5.04
N THR A 700 -25.52 -4.42 -3.77
CA THR A 700 -25.50 -3.03 -3.30
C THR A 700 -24.57 -2.93 -2.10
N ASN A 701 -23.78 -1.84 -2.05
CA ASN A 701 -22.85 -1.56 -0.97
C ASN A 701 -23.10 -0.16 -0.44
N PHE A 702 -23.04 -0.01 0.87
CA PHE A 702 -23.15 1.24 1.59
C PHE A 702 -21.85 1.42 2.39
N ARG A 703 -21.26 2.60 2.30
CA ARG A 703 -20.04 2.96 3.04
C ARG A 703 -20.31 4.16 3.91
N ASN A 704 -19.75 4.17 5.10
CA ASN A 704 -19.95 5.24 6.07
C ASN A 704 -21.45 5.53 6.26
N ILE A 705 -22.22 4.52 6.69
CA ILE A 705 -23.70 4.59 6.77
C ILE A 705 -24.16 5.67 7.75
N THR A 706 -23.35 5.94 8.78
CA THR A 706 -23.60 6.97 9.80
C THR A 706 -23.31 8.37 9.30
N ASP A 707 -22.75 8.51 8.10
CA ASP A 707 -22.29 9.77 7.48
C ASP A 707 -21.36 10.56 8.41
N GLU A 708 -20.42 9.84 9.03
CA GLU A 708 -19.43 10.41 9.94
C GLU A 708 -18.51 11.37 9.21
N THR A 709 -18.39 12.59 9.73
CA THR A 709 -17.43 13.60 9.25
C THR A 709 -16.23 13.61 10.17
N TYR A 710 -15.04 13.38 9.65
CA TYR A 710 -13.82 13.22 10.44
C TYR A 710 -12.58 13.71 9.69
N ILE A 711 -11.55 14.07 10.44
CA ILE A 711 -10.22 14.39 9.93
C ILE A 711 -9.52 13.05 9.59
N ALA A 712 -9.36 12.75 8.32
CA ALA A 712 -8.65 11.53 7.89
C ALA A 712 -7.12 11.72 7.87
N SER A 713 -6.65 12.95 7.66
CA SER A 713 -5.23 13.31 7.63
C SER A 713 -5.05 14.83 7.70
N ARG A 714 -3.90 15.28 8.21
CA ARG A 714 -3.42 16.67 8.17
C ARG A 714 -2.31 16.86 7.13
N LEU A 715 -2.06 15.84 6.32
CA LEU A 715 -0.99 15.81 5.32
C LEU A 715 -1.54 15.75 3.87
N PRO A 716 -0.77 16.32 2.89
CA PRO A 716 0.55 16.99 3.02
C PRO A 716 0.53 18.38 3.62
N HIS A 717 -0.45 19.24 3.32
CA HIS A 717 -0.55 20.63 3.80
C HIS A 717 -1.97 20.92 4.28
N GLY A 718 -2.29 20.52 5.50
CA GLY A 718 -3.56 20.79 6.16
C GLY A 718 -4.58 19.66 6.11
N ILE A 719 -5.70 19.89 6.73
CA ILE A 719 -6.77 18.93 7.02
C ILE A 719 -7.42 18.42 5.73
N ARG A 720 -7.67 17.11 5.73
CA ARG A 720 -8.43 16.38 4.71
C ARG A 720 -9.56 15.61 5.37
N ALA A 721 -10.79 15.88 4.96
CA ALA A 721 -11.94 15.10 5.39
C ALA A 721 -11.88 13.68 4.83
N GLY A 722 -12.36 12.71 5.59
CA GLY A 722 -12.67 11.37 5.12
C GLY A 722 -13.86 11.38 4.14
N ALA A 723 -14.08 10.27 3.45
CA ALA A 723 -15.19 10.17 2.51
C ALA A 723 -16.54 10.13 3.25
N PRO A 724 -17.55 10.93 2.84
CA PRO A 724 -18.89 10.90 3.41
C PRO A 724 -19.63 9.60 3.04
N PHE A 725 -20.90 9.52 3.37
CA PHE A 725 -21.76 8.41 2.95
C PHE A 725 -21.67 8.14 1.44
N GLN A 726 -21.51 6.86 1.09
CA GLN A 726 -21.48 6.42 -0.30
C GLN A 726 -22.35 5.19 -0.50
N MET A 727 -23.03 5.12 -1.66
CA MET A 727 -23.82 3.97 -2.08
C MET A 727 -23.40 3.55 -3.48
N PHE A 728 -23.27 2.23 -3.70
CA PHE A 728 -22.97 1.62 -5.00
C PHE A 728 -23.91 0.46 -5.24
N GLY A 729 -24.39 0.32 -6.45
CA GLY A 729 -25.18 -0.83 -6.87
C GLY A 729 -24.73 -1.36 -8.22
N GLY A 730 -24.87 -2.64 -8.46
CA GLY A 730 -24.42 -3.24 -9.70
C GLY A 730 -24.85 -4.67 -9.92
N MET A 731 -24.39 -5.20 -11.04
CA MET A 731 -24.61 -6.59 -11.43
C MET A 731 -23.29 -7.27 -11.80
N GLU A 732 -23.25 -8.55 -11.55
CA GLU A 732 -22.14 -9.44 -11.86
C GLU A 732 -22.67 -10.61 -12.69
N PHE A 733 -21.98 -10.90 -13.77
CA PHE A 733 -22.28 -11.97 -14.72
C PHE A 733 -21.06 -12.87 -14.84
N HIS A 734 -21.27 -14.18 -14.75
CA HIS A 734 -20.24 -15.19 -14.81
C HIS A 734 -20.71 -16.37 -15.66
N PHE A 735 -20.05 -16.64 -16.79
CA PHE A 735 -20.43 -17.69 -17.77
C PHE A 735 -19.24 -18.59 -18.10
#